data_8f4c358f928e114c7c30a81b96ba0e52
#
_entry.id   8f4c358f928e114c7c30a81b96ba0e52
#
_cell.length_a   1.000
_cell.length_b   1.000
_cell.length_c   1.000
_cell.angle_alpha   90.00
_cell.angle_beta   90.00
_cell.angle_gamma   90.00
#
_symmetry.space_group_name_H-M   'P 1'
#
loop_
_entity.id
_entity.type
_entity.pdbx_description
1 polymer ?
#
loop_
_entity_poly.entity_id
_entity_poly.type
_entity_poly.pdbx_seq_one_letter_code
_entity_poly.pdbx_strand_id
1 'polypeptide(L)'
;MTDFAIGQRYLSDTENELGLGVVVLVDERCVHILFPQSEETRVYAKTSAPLSRVTFKAGDTIHDQDGASYVVSDFEETNGVYKYSVEGHDRAIMETRLAANINLAKPLERLLASRIHQNDWYELRQELLRTQAYLASHPLRGLMGARVDIIEHQLYIAHEVGKRIAPRVLLADEVGLGKTIEAGLIIHQQLITGKSERILILVPDSLQYQWMIEMRRRFNLEFAIFDLVRTAAIAEHDPEQNPFATEQLIIASIDLLLDHEDLHEKALEAGFDLLVVDEAHHLHWDSEQGGNDKYDLVEDLAEQTAGVLLLTATPEQLGLESHFARLRLLDPNRFNDLDDFIDAEENFAQTAAIAEVLLSDQSLSDKQKSALAQLLGHDISDDEQGRARAINELLDRHGTGRVLFRNTRESVSELISGFKGRRSMAYPLPLPISWQDSYHTQGKLREQLWPEELQPDGSWLEQDPRVPWLVDLLKNPLKHQKVLLIARSGATVESLEAVLRLHAGIKTAIFTEQMTLLERDQAAAYFADIEGAQVLLASEIGSEGRNFQFASDLVLFDLPANPDTLEQRIGRLDRIGQQNEITIHVPFVEGTATERMYRWYNEALNIFNQISPTAQTVQEQFIVDLKPLLEGQKVEDNGQEITLDQLIEEGKAQRLALEAAMQAGRDRLLEYNSCRPRVASKIAYTMRDFDDTHMLPRLFERFMSSINMEYSGQRDGSLMLHPSDEVQVQGLAVPEDGMTLTFERDQALLREDMEFMTYEHPLMQSIFETVNAGTFGNTTVATLQSNAMPEGLVLVEVNFRVEAIAPKLLNLPAFLPKPLIRVFLSQQGTDFSDKVAPDMIVSHIHRLDKTRARQVIKARKDIIEVRYEQAVALANQQLPAISDQAKEVFNQRYEREVERLQYLQSINPNVRDAEINQLKRLQEQGLHALGHLSLIPDSIRVLVAVKPT
;
A
#
# COMPACT_ATOMS: atom_id res chain seq x y z
N MET A 1 -1.67 -27.63 6.53
CA MET A 1 -1.27 -27.45 5.12
C MET A 1 -2.36 -28.10 4.28
N THR A 2 -3.02 -27.36 3.44
CA THR A 2 -4.03 -27.90 2.50
C THR A 2 -3.27 -28.67 1.43
N ASP A 3 -3.40 -30.00 1.43
CA ASP A 3 -2.84 -30.82 0.37
C ASP A 3 -3.68 -30.65 -0.90
N PHE A 4 -3.15 -29.86 -1.85
CA PHE A 4 -3.76 -29.71 -3.16
C PHE A 4 -3.59 -30.99 -3.98
N ALA A 5 -4.65 -31.40 -4.67
CA ALA A 5 -4.64 -32.51 -5.62
C ALA A 5 -5.33 -32.12 -6.94
N ILE A 6 -4.79 -32.63 -8.06
CA ILE A 6 -5.38 -32.35 -9.39
C ILE A 6 -6.84 -32.80 -9.44
N GLY A 7 -7.71 -31.93 -9.94
CA GLY A 7 -9.14 -32.15 -10.03
C GLY A 7 -9.97 -31.63 -8.86
N GLN A 8 -9.34 -31.16 -7.80
CA GLN A 8 -10.02 -30.46 -6.72
C GLN A 8 -10.68 -29.17 -7.20
N ARG A 9 -11.76 -28.79 -6.53
CA ARG A 9 -12.52 -27.59 -6.86
C ARG A 9 -12.34 -26.51 -5.80
N TYR A 10 -11.98 -25.31 -6.26
CA TYR A 10 -11.75 -24.15 -5.42
C TYR A 10 -12.49 -22.93 -5.95
N LEU A 11 -12.89 -22.06 -5.04
CA LEU A 11 -13.26 -20.67 -5.33
C LEU A 11 -12.06 -19.79 -4.98
N SER A 12 -11.79 -18.77 -5.78
CA SER A 12 -10.86 -17.72 -5.41
C SER A 12 -11.53 -16.82 -4.37
N ASP A 13 -10.89 -16.65 -3.23
CA ASP A 13 -11.40 -15.80 -2.14
C ASP A 13 -11.29 -14.31 -2.50
N THR A 14 -10.42 -13.98 -3.45
CA THR A 14 -10.18 -12.61 -3.92
C THR A 14 -10.88 -12.28 -5.25
N GLU A 15 -11.25 -13.30 -6.03
CA GLU A 15 -11.80 -13.14 -7.37
C GLU A 15 -13.00 -14.08 -7.58
N ASN A 16 -14.06 -13.89 -6.79
CA ASN A 16 -15.27 -14.73 -6.85
C ASN A 16 -15.94 -14.77 -8.24
N GLU A 17 -15.72 -13.72 -9.04
CA GLU A 17 -16.18 -13.59 -10.42
C GLU A 17 -15.57 -14.62 -11.39
N LEU A 18 -14.41 -15.20 -11.07
CA LEU A 18 -13.80 -16.28 -11.87
C LEU A 18 -14.65 -17.58 -11.84
N GLY A 19 -15.54 -17.70 -10.84
CA GLY A 19 -16.36 -18.89 -10.67
C GLY A 19 -15.59 -20.06 -10.06
N LEU A 20 -16.07 -21.29 -10.32
CA LEU A 20 -15.48 -22.51 -9.76
C LEU A 20 -14.26 -22.93 -10.58
N GLY A 21 -13.09 -22.85 -9.96
CA GLY A 21 -11.82 -23.32 -10.51
C GLY A 21 -11.60 -24.82 -10.30
N VAL A 22 -10.79 -25.41 -11.17
CA VAL A 22 -10.29 -26.79 -11.05
C VAL A 22 -8.79 -26.79 -11.00
N VAL A 23 -8.20 -27.50 -10.06
CA VAL A 23 -6.75 -27.70 -9.98
C VAL A 23 -6.30 -28.53 -11.18
N VAL A 24 -5.48 -27.95 -12.06
CA VAL A 24 -4.96 -28.60 -13.27
C VAL A 24 -3.52 -29.04 -13.13
N LEU A 25 -2.73 -28.36 -12.30
CA LEU A 25 -1.35 -28.70 -12.03
C LEU A 25 -1.01 -28.37 -10.57
N VAL A 26 -0.22 -29.21 -9.95
CA VAL A 26 0.26 -29.01 -8.57
C VAL A 26 1.77 -29.23 -8.55
N ASP A 27 2.52 -28.15 -8.41
CA ASP A 27 3.96 -28.18 -8.23
C ASP A 27 4.30 -28.24 -6.73
N GLU A 28 5.55 -28.24 -6.35
CA GLU A 28 5.91 -28.30 -4.95
C GLU A 28 5.43 -27.09 -4.13
N ARG A 29 5.46 -25.90 -4.70
CA ARG A 29 5.11 -24.63 -4.03
C ARG A 29 3.90 -23.92 -4.59
N CYS A 30 3.54 -24.21 -5.84
CA CYS A 30 2.43 -23.58 -6.54
C CYS A 30 1.31 -24.54 -6.85
N VAL A 31 0.12 -23.99 -7.04
CA VAL A 31 -1.05 -24.66 -7.57
C VAL A 31 -1.60 -23.85 -8.73
N HIS A 32 -1.83 -24.51 -9.86
CA HIS A 32 -2.44 -23.90 -11.05
C HIS A 32 -3.92 -24.26 -11.09
N ILE A 33 -4.75 -23.24 -11.16
CA ILE A 33 -6.21 -23.41 -11.17
C ILE A 33 -6.75 -22.84 -12.46
N LEU A 34 -7.39 -23.69 -13.24
CA LEU A 34 -8.16 -23.28 -14.40
C LEU A 34 -9.56 -22.90 -13.94
N PHE A 35 -10.00 -21.70 -14.28
CA PHE A 35 -11.36 -21.22 -14.12
C PHE A 35 -12.09 -21.33 -15.46
N PRO A 36 -12.88 -22.39 -15.68
CA PRO A 36 -13.46 -22.66 -17.00
C PRO A 36 -14.47 -21.60 -17.45
N GLN A 37 -15.02 -20.84 -16.52
CA GLN A 37 -16.01 -19.82 -16.81
C GLN A 37 -15.40 -18.54 -17.41
N SER A 38 -14.20 -18.17 -16.99
CA SER A 38 -13.43 -17.05 -17.52
C SER A 38 -12.39 -17.48 -18.56
N GLU A 39 -12.19 -18.81 -18.74
CA GLU A 39 -11.14 -19.42 -19.57
C GLU A 39 -9.71 -18.99 -19.14
N GLU A 40 -9.52 -18.66 -17.85
CA GLU A 40 -8.25 -18.21 -17.29
C GLU A 40 -7.63 -19.26 -16.39
N THR A 41 -6.30 -19.33 -16.41
CA THR A 41 -5.52 -20.13 -15.47
C THR A 41 -4.77 -19.18 -14.51
N ARG A 42 -4.96 -19.38 -13.22
CA ARG A 42 -4.24 -18.63 -12.16
C ARG A 42 -3.25 -19.54 -11.47
N VAL A 43 -2.13 -18.94 -11.06
CA VAL A 43 -1.07 -19.63 -10.30
C VAL A 43 -1.04 -19.03 -8.90
N TYR A 44 -1.17 -19.88 -7.89
CA TYR A 44 -1.17 -19.48 -6.49
C TYR A 44 -0.09 -20.20 -5.72
N ALA A 45 0.56 -19.51 -4.77
CA ALA A 45 1.47 -20.15 -3.83
C ALA A 45 0.68 -21.01 -2.82
N LYS A 46 1.05 -22.28 -2.63
CA LYS A 46 0.32 -23.22 -1.75
C LYS A 46 0.17 -22.76 -0.31
N THR A 47 1.13 -21.99 0.19
CA THR A 47 1.17 -21.54 1.59
C THR A 47 0.25 -20.37 1.87
N SER A 48 -0.06 -19.57 0.86
CA SER A 48 -0.81 -18.31 0.97
C SER A 48 -1.93 -18.17 -0.06
N ALA A 49 -2.28 -19.27 -0.75
CA ALA A 49 -3.33 -19.27 -1.75
C ALA A 49 -4.67 -18.80 -1.15
N PRO A 50 -5.24 -17.67 -1.62
CA PRO A 50 -6.56 -17.20 -1.20
C PRO A 50 -7.64 -18.02 -1.89
N LEU A 51 -7.75 -19.30 -1.51
CA LEU A 51 -8.57 -20.29 -2.16
C LEU A 51 -9.40 -21.09 -1.14
N SER A 52 -10.71 -21.10 -1.31
CA SER A 52 -11.63 -21.90 -0.51
C SER A 52 -12.02 -23.18 -1.23
N ARG A 53 -11.73 -24.34 -0.58
CA ARG A 53 -12.14 -25.66 -1.10
C ARG A 53 -13.66 -25.79 -1.11
N VAL A 54 -14.22 -26.13 -2.27
CA VAL A 54 -15.64 -26.38 -2.41
C VAL A 54 -15.97 -27.82 -2.10
N THR A 55 -16.83 -28.04 -1.10
CA THR A 55 -17.31 -29.36 -0.71
C THR A 55 -18.82 -29.38 -0.60
N PHE A 56 -19.44 -30.48 -1.03
CA PHE A 56 -20.89 -30.71 -0.94
C PHE A 56 -21.21 -31.75 0.13
N LYS A 57 -22.27 -31.50 0.90
CA LYS A 57 -22.72 -32.38 1.97
C LYS A 57 -24.00 -33.09 1.56
N ALA A 58 -24.34 -34.18 2.25
CA ALA A 58 -25.61 -34.86 2.03
C ALA A 58 -26.81 -33.90 2.04
N GLY A 59 -27.61 -33.94 0.98
CA GLY A 59 -28.74 -33.05 0.72
C GLY A 59 -28.41 -31.81 -0.12
N ASP A 60 -27.14 -31.59 -0.48
CA ASP A 60 -26.78 -30.53 -1.42
C ASP A 60 -27.04 -31.00 -2.87
N THR A 61 -27.39 -30.07 -3.76
CA THR A 61 -27.56 -30.36 -5.18
C THR A 61 -26.27 -30.02 -5.92
N ILE A 62 -25.75 -30.97 -6.67
CA ILE A 62 -24.62 -30.81 -7.58
C ILE A 62 -25.06 -30.92 -9.03
N HIS A 63 -24.34 -30.26 -9.92
CA HIS A 63 -24.54 -30.33 -11.35
C HIS A 63 -23.29 -30.94 -12.00
N ASP A 64 -23.49 -31.82 -12.95
CA ASP A 64 -22.37 -32.33 -13.75
C ASP A 64 -22.09 -31.43 -14.98
N GLN A 65 -20.99 -31.73 -15.67
CA GLN A 65 -20.61 -31.01 -16.89
C GLN A 65 -21.63 -31.09 -18.03
N ASP A 66 -22.51 -32.08 -17.99
CA ASP A 66 -23.56 -32.30 -18.97
C ASP A 66 -24.88 -31.57 -18.60
N GLY A 67 -24.87 -30.87 -17.47
CA GLY A 67 -25.99 -30.05 -16.99
C GLY A 67 -27.05 -30.83 -16.19
N ALA A 68 -26.82 -32.11 -15.89
CA ALA A 68 -27.74 -32.92 -15.08
C ALA A 68 -27.56 -32.55 -13.58
N SER A 69 -28.67 -32.52 -12.83
CA SER A 69 -28.72 -32.18 -11.41
C SER A 69 -28.88 -33.40 -10.54
N TYR A 70 -28.10 -33.49 -9.47
CA TYR A 70 -28.12 -34.62 -8.54
C TYR A 70 -28.14 -34.15 -7.11
N VAL A 71 -28.82 -34.89 -6.24
CA VAL A 71 -28.79 -34.62 -4.79
C VAL A 71 -27.76 -35.53 -4.14
N VAL A 72 -26.81 -34.97 -3.44
CA VAL A 72 -25.75 -35.71 -2.72
C VAL A 72 -26.37 -36.48 -1.56
N SER A 73 -26.12 -37.79 -1.49
CA SER A 73 -26.52 -38.63 -0.36
C SER A 73 -25.36 -38.82 0.62
N ASP A 74 -24.13 -38.97 0.12
CA ASP A 74 -22.91 -39.14 0.88
C ASP A 74 -21.71 -38.75 0.04
N PHE A 75 -20.51 -38.57 0.66
CA PHE A 75 -19.29 -38.34 -0.08
C PHE A 75 -18.11 -39.05 0.57
N GLU A 76 -17.18 -39.49 -0.28
CA GLU A 76 -15.95 -40.18 0.11
C GLU A 76 -14.77 -39.46 -0.51
N GLU A 77 -13.68 -39.27 0.25
CA GLU A 77 -12.43 -38.71 -0.25
C GLU A 77 -11.51 -39.81 -0.74
N THR A 78 -11.09 -39.73 -2.00
CA THR A 78 -10.17 -40.69 -2.61
C THR A 78 -9.04 -39.94 -3.31
N ASN A 79 -7.79 -40.13 -2.88
CA ASN A 79 -6.61 -39.43 -3.41
C ASN A 79 -6.76 -37.89 -3.40
N GLY A 80 -7.32 -37.33 -2.33
CA GLY A 80 -7.53 -35.90 -2.17
C GLY A 80 -8.71 -35.31 -2.96
N VAL A 81 -9.45 -36.09 -3.74
CA VAL A 81 -10.59 -35.67 -4.56
C VAL A 81 -11.88 -36.30 -4.03
N TYR A 82 -12.98 -35.54 -4.00
CA TYR A 82 -14.25 -36.05 -3.50
C TYR A 82 -15.00 -36.85 -4.59
N LYS A 83 -15.64 -37.93 -4.15
CA LYS A 83 -16.55 -38.75 -4.90
C LYS A 83 -17.90 -38.66 -4.21
N TYR A 84 -18.88 -38.10 -4.89
CA TYR A 84 -20.23 -37.88 -4.37
C TYR A 84 -21.17 -39.00 -4.76
N SER A 85 -21.73 -39.71 -3.78
CA SER A 85 -22.87 -40.60 -3.97
C SER A 85 -24.15 -39.76 -4.08
N VAL A 86 -25.05 -40.11 -4.99
CA VAL A 86 -26.25 -39.30 -5.28
C VAL A 86 -27.52 -40.10 -5.11
N GLU A 87 -28.61 -39.45 -4.71
CA GLU A 87 -29.90 -40.11 -4.48
C GLU A 87 -30.47 -40.68 -5.79
N GLY A 88 -30.93 -41.92 -5.74
CA GLY A 88 -31.62 -42.55 -6.85
C GLY A 88 -30.72 -43.07 -7.99
N HIS A 89 -29.39 -43.02 -7.83
CA HIS A 89 -28.43 -43.52 -8.83
C HIS A 89 -27.34 -44.38 -8.18
N ASP A 90 -27.02 -45.52 -8.82
CA ASP A 90 -25.90 -46.38 -8.38
C ASP A 90 -24.52 -45.79 -8.75
N ARG A 91 -24.49 -44.68 -9.51
CA ARG A 91 -23.28 -44.07 -10.04
C ARG A 91 -22.89 -42.86 -9.17
N ALA A 92 -21.69 -42.89 -8.62
CA ALA A 92 -21.15 -41.75 -7.94
C ALA A 92 -20.51 -40.73 -8.91
N ILE A 93 -20.57 -39.43 -8.56
CA ILE A 93 -20.03 -38.33 -9.38
C ILE A 93 -18.71 -37.87 -8.76
N MET A 94 -17.66 -37.90 -9.58
CA MET A 94 -16.34 -37.39 -9.17
C MET A 94 -16.36 -35.87 -9.17
N GLU A 95 -15.67 -35.25 -8.19
CA GLU A 95 -15.48 -33.82 -8.11
C GLU A 95 -14.97 -33.18 -9.41
N THR A 96 -14.13 -33.92 -10.14
CA THR A 96 -13.60 -33.49 -11.44
C THR A 96 -14.68 -33.29 -12.53
N ARG A 97 -15.84 -33.93 -12.39
CA ARG A 97 -16.97 -33.86 -13.34
C ARG A 97 -18.04 -32.85 -12.97
N LEU A 98 -17.84 -32.09 -11.90
CA LEU A 98 -18.77 -31.04 -11.52
C LEU A 98 -18.74 -29.88 -12.54
N ALA A 99 -19.91 -29.31 -12.79
CA ALA A 99 -20.05 -28.13 -13.65
C ALA A 99 -19.28 -26.93 -13.12
N ALA A 100 -18.79 -26.09 -13.99
CA ALA A 100 -18.10 -24.85 -13.63
C ALA A 100 -19.04 -23.82 -12.94
N ASN A 101 -20.35 -23.89 -13.25
CA ASN A 101 -21.39 -23.04 -12.68
C ASN A 101 -22.08 -23.77 -11.52
N ILE A 102 -21.59 -23.56 -10.30
CA ILE A 102 -22.23 -24.11 -9.12
C ILE A 102 -22.93 -23.00 -8.35
N ASN A 103 -24.26 -23.03 -8.31
CA ASN A 103 -25.05 -22.28 -7.36
C ASN A 103 -24.96 -22.99 -6.00
N LEU A 104 -23.93 -22.64 -5.23
CA LEU A 104 -23.61 -23.26 -3.93
C LEU A 104 -24.71 -23.10 -2.85
N ALA A 105 -25.68 -22.22 -3.07
CA ALA A 105 -26.76 -22.01 -2.12
C ALA A 105 -28.05 -21.55 -2.79
N LYS A 106 -28.87 -22.48 -3.27
CA LYS A 106 -30.22 -22.10 -3.65
C LYS A 106 -31.03 -21.82 -2.39
N PRO A 107 -31.35 -20.55 -2.05
CA PRO A 107 -31.98 -20.18 -0.80
C PRO A 107 -33.33 -20.89 -0.62
N LEU A 108 -34.09 -21.10 -1.70
CA LEU A 108 -35.35 -21.77 -1.65
C LEU A 108 -35.21 -23.23 -1.17
N GLU A 109 -34.28 -23.99 -1.71
CA GLU A 109 -34.07 -25.40 -1.33
C GLU A 109 -33.69 -25.53 0.13
N ARG A 110 -32.81 -24.65 0.60
CA ARG A 110 -32.42 -24.57 2.01
C ARG A 110 -33.60 -24.23 2.92
N LEU A 111 -34.43 -23.26 2.52
CA LEU A 111 -35.64 -22.90 3.28
C LEU A 111 -36.61 -24.08 3.38
N LEU A 112 -36.88 -24.74 2.25
CA LEU A 112 -37.79 -25.93 2.20
C LEU A 112 -37.24 -27.12 2.99
N ALA A 113 -35.91 -27.31 3.03
CA ALA A 113 -35.22 -28.26 3.88
C ALA A 113 -35.20 -27.81 5.36
N SER A 114 -35.86 -26.69 5.69
CA SER A 114 -35.91 -26.11 7.05
C SER A 114 -34.53 -25.76 7.64
N ARG A 115 -33.55 -25.48 6.78
CA ARG A 115 -32.24 -24.93 7.16
C ARG A 115 -32.37 -23.42 7.26
N ILE A 116 -32.86 -22.94 8.39
CA ILE A 116 -33.18 -21.53 8.64
C ILE A 116 -32.24 -20.91 9.67
N HIS A 117 -31.87 -19.68 9.41
CA HIS A 117 -31.05 -18.83 10.29
C HIS A 117 -31.95 -17.85 11.08
N GLN A 118 -31.34 -17.18 12.05
CA GLN A 118 -32.01 -16.08 12.77
C GLN A 118 -32.19 -14.88 11.83
N ASN A 119 -33.24 -14.09 12.04
CA ASN A 119 -33.51 -12.92 11.22
C ASN A 119 -32.36 -11.89 11.25
N ASP A 120 -31.65 -11.77 12.40
CA ASP A 120 -30.51 -10.86 12.53
C ASP A 120 -29.38 -11.22 11.58
N TRP A 121 -29.15 -12.52 11.30
CA TRP A 121 -28.17 -12.95 10.29
C TRP A 121 -28.57 -12.56 8.86
N TYR A 122 -29.88 -12.63 8.59
CA TYR A 122 -30.41 -12.22 7.27
C TYR A 122 -30.21 -10.71 7.05
N GLU A 123 -30.53 -9.90 8.07
CA GLU A 123 -30.35 -8.46 8.01
C GLU A 123 -28.88 -8.06 7.90
N LEU A 124 -28.02 -8.72 8.68
CA LEU A 124 -26.58 -8.50 8.64
C LEU A 124 -25.99 -8.87 7.28
N ARG A 125 -26.42 -9.98 6.67
CA ARG A 125 -26.07 -10.32 5.28
C ARG A 125 -26.41 -9.21 4.30
N GLN A 126 -27.64 -8.69 4.39
CA GLN A 126 -28.07 -7.62 3.48
C GLN A 126 -27.28 -6.31 3.69
N GLU A 127 -26.94 -6.00 4.92
CA GLU A 127 -26.13 -4.84 5.27
C GLU A 127 -24.69 -5.00 4.72
N LEU A 128 -24.06 -6.15 4.92
CA LEU A 128 -22.71 -6.44 4.39
C LEU A 128 -22.66 -6.38 2.88
N LEU A 129 -23.62 -6.97 2.16
CA LEU A 129 -23.68 -6.92 0.70
C LEU A 129 -23.89 -5.49 0.16
N ARG A 130 -24.72 -4.69 0.80
CA ARG A 130 -24.90 -3.27 0.44
C ARG A 130 -23.62 -2.46 0.69
N THR A 131 -22.96 -2.71 1.82
CA THR A 131 -21.68 -2.07 2.15
C THR A 131 -20.62 -2.42 1.12
N GLN A 132 -20.49 -3.69 0.74
CA GLN A 132 -19.55 -4.13 -0.30
C GLN A 132 -19.83 -3.45 -1.65
N ALA A 133 -21.10 -3.36 -2.06
CA ALA A 133 -21.48 -2.67 -3.28
C ALA A 133 -21.18 -1.16 -3.23
N TYR A 134 -21.37 -0.52 -2.09
CA TYR A 134 -20.98 0.88 -1.88
C TYR A 134 -19.47 1.06 -1.99
N LEU A 135 -18.68 0.21 -1.33
CA LEU A 135 -17.22 0.27 -1.36
C LEU A 135 -16.65 0.03 -2.76
N ALA A 136 -17.26 -0.84 -3.56
CA ALA A 136 -16.83 -1.10 -4.94
C ALA A 136 -16.85 0.17 -5.80
N SER A 137 -17.77 1.09 -5.56
CA SER A 137 -17.90 2.36 -6.27
C SER A 137 -17.18 3.53 -5.60
N HIS A 138 -16.58 3.32 -4.42
CA HIS A 138 -15.97 4.42 -3.66
C HIS A 138 -14.68 4.94 -4.34
N PRO A 139 -14.50 6.26 -4.51
CA PRO A 139 -13.36 6.83 -5.25
C PRO A 139 -12.02 6.61 -4.56
N LEU A 140 -12.00 6.36 -3.24
CA LEU A 140 -10.80 6.11 -2.44
C LEU A 140 -10.56 4.61 -2.16
N ARG A 141 -11.22 3.71 -2.91
CA ARG A 141 -10.99 2.28 -2.79
C ARG A 141 -9.51 1.95 -3.00
N GLY A 142 -8.94 1.16 -2.08
CA GLY A 142 -7.53 0.81 -2.03
C GLY A 142 -6.63 1.83 -1.34
N LEU A 143 -7.18 2.96 -0.85
CA LEU A 143 -6.46 3.93 -0.03
C LEU A 143 -6.94 3.92 1.44
N MET A 144 -8.19 3.52 1.67
CA MET A 144 -8.82 3.59 2.99
C MET A 144 -8.27 2.58 3.99
N GLY A 145 -7.75 1.45 3.49
CA GLY A 145 -7.19 0.36 4.31
C GLY A 145 -5.81 0.62 4.88
N ALA A 146 -5.09 1.60 4.35
CA ALA A 146 -3.72 1.85 4.75
C ALA A 146 -3.64 2.49 6.15
N ARG A 147 -2.75 1.94 6.98
CA ARG A 147 -2.43 2.44 8.32
C ARG A 147 -1.37 3.54 8.23
N VAL A 148 -1.75 4.67 7.64
CA VAL A 148 -0.87 5.83 7.40
C VAL A 148 -1.57 7.12 7.84
N ASP A 149 -0.78 8.16 8.09
CA ASP A 149 -1.32 9.50 8.34
C ASP A 149 -2.07 10.03 7.11
N ILE A 150 -3.09 10.86 7.33
CA ILE A 150 -3.83 11.51 6.24
C ILE A 150 -3.05 12.74 5.77
N ILE A 151 -2.07 12.49 4.90
CA ILE A 151 -1.17 13.51 4.35
C ILE A 151 -1.58 13.82 2.92
N GLU A 152 -1.92 15.08 2.67
CA GLU A 152 -2.60 15.52 1.46
C GLU A 152 -1.85 15.21 0.17
N HIS A 153 -0.53 15.48 0.09
CA HIS A 153 0.26 15.21 -1.12
C HIS A 153 0.42 13.72 -1.39
N GLN A 154 0.66 12.89 -0.35
CA GLN A 154 0.80 11.44 -0.50
C GLN A 154 -0.49 10.81 -1.03
N LEU A 155 -1.63 11.18 -0.45
CA LEU A 155 -2.94 10.71 -0.90
C LEU A 155 -3.27 11.18 -2.32
N TYR A 156 -2.86 12.41 -2.67
CA TYR A 156 -3.06 12.95 -4.01
C TYR A 156 -2.26 12.15 -5.05
N ILE A 157 -0.95 11.94 -4.82
CA ILE A 157 -0.09 11.16 -5.71
C ILE A 157 -0.64 9.74 -5.86
N ALA A 158 -0.92 9.07 -4.74
CA ALA A 158 -1.46 7.72 -4.77
C ALA A 158 -2.77 7.63 -5.56
N HIS A 159 -3.70 8.58 -5.34
CA HIS A 159 -4.97 8.63 -6.05
C HIS A 159 -4.83 8.89 -7.56
N GLU A 160 -3.90 9.79 -7.98
CA GLU A 160 -3.68 10.09 -9.40
C GLU A 160 -2.93 8.96 -10.13
N VAL A 161 -1.96 8.35 -9.48
CA VAL A 161 -1.16 7.25 -10.04
C VAL A 161 -1.91 5.93 -9.98
N GLY A 162 -2.51 5.61 -8.84
CA GLY A 162 -3.22 4.35 -8.61
C GLY A 162 -4.48 4.16 -9.47
N LYS A 163 -5.03 5.23 -10.07
CA LYS A 163 -6.11 5.13 -11.06
C LYS A 163 -5.66 4.52 -12.39
N ARG A 164 -4.37 4.60 -12.72
CA ARG A 164 -3.84 4.09 -13.99
C ARG A 164 -3.83 2.57 -13.98
N ILE A 165 -3.96 1.96 -15.13
CA ILE A 165 -3.95 0.50 -15.29
C ILE A 165 -2.53 -0.02 -15.12
N ALA A 166 -1.58 0.62 -15.77
CA ALA A 166 -0.16 0.32 -15.70
C ALA A 166 0.61 1.62 -15.40
N PRO A 167 0.79 1.98 -14.13
CA PRO A 167 1.46 3.23 -13.77
C PRO A 167 2.95 3.14 -14.07
N ARG A 168 3.48 4.14 -14.79
CA ARG A 168 4.92 4.29 -15.02
C ARG A 168 5.30 5.70 -14.59
N VAL A 169 5.90 5.81 -13.39
CA VAL A 169 6.19 7.10 -12.76
C VAL A 169 7.49 7.10 -11.96
N LEU A 170 8.10 8.27 -11.88
CA LEU A 170 9.20 8.60 -10.98
C LEU A 170 8.64 9.40 -9.80
N LEU A 171 8.75 8.84 -8.59
CA LEU A 171 8.46 9.51 -7.34
C LEU A 171 9.75 10.15 -6.83
N ALA A 172 9.80 11.48 -6.88
CA ALA A 172 11.01 12.26 -6.65
C ALA A 172 10.84 13.29 -5.53
N ASP A 173 9.95 13.00 -4.60
CA ASP A 173 9.69 13.85 -3.44
C ASP A 173 10.94 14.00 -2.55
N GLU A 174 11.10 15.17 -1.95
CA GLU A 174 12.24 15.49 -1.08
C GLU A 174 12.33 14.50 0.11
N VAL A 175 13.54 14.33 0.64
CA VAL A 175 13.78 13.44 1.79
C VAL A 175 12.85 13.78 2.95
N GLY A 176 12.23 12.76 3.54
CA GLY A 176 11.30 12.91 4.67
C GLY A 176 9.85 13.21 4.29
N LEU A 177 9.50 13.34 3.00
CA LEU A 177 8.12 13.50 2.54
C LEU A 177 7.36 12.16 2.40
N GLY A 178 8.06 11.01 2.46
CA GLY A 178 7.44 9.69 2.59
C GLY A 178 7.21 8.94 1.30
N LYS A 179 8.15 8.95 0.35
CA LYS A 179 8.11 8.22 -0.94
C LYS A 179 7.72 6.74 -0.80
N THR A 180 8.28 6.05 0.20
CA THR A 180 7.94 4.64 0.48
C THR A 180 6.46 4.47 0.81
N ILE A 181 5.86 5.44 1.52
CA ILE A 181 4.42 5.45 1.84
C ILE A 181 3.59 5.71 0.58
N GLU A 182 4.01 6.64 -0.27
CA GLU A 182 3.36 6.90 -1.56
C GLU A 182 3.35 5.65 -2.45
N ALA A 183 4.52 5.00 -2.59
CA ALA A 183 4.64 3.75 -3.33
C ALA A 183 3.78 2.65 -2.71
N GLY A 184 3.79 2.49 -1.38
CA GLY A 184 2.95 1.53 -0.66
C GLY A 184 1.45 1.77 -0.86
N LEU A 185 0.99 3.02 -0.83
CA LEU A 185 -0.39 3.38 -1.14
C LEU A 185 -0.77 3.01 -2.59
N ILE A 186 0.13 3.26 -3.56
CA ILE A 186 -0.08 2.88 -4.97
C ILE A 186 -0.15 1.36 -5.10
N ILE A 187 0.80 0.63 -4.51
CA ILE A 187 0.85 -0.83 -4.49
C ILE A 187 -0.45 -1.40 -3.91
N HIS A 188 -0.85 -0.94 -2.74
CA HIS A 188 -2.07 -1.38 -2.07
C HIS A 188 -3.31 -1.11 -2.94
N GLN A 189 -3.41 0.07 -3.54
CA GLN A 189 -4.52 0.40 -4.42
C GLN A 189 -4.53 -0.47 -5.68
N GLN A 190 -3.38 -0.75 -6.30
CA GLN A 190 -3.26 -1.62 -7.47
C GLN A 190 -3.74 -3.04 -7.16
N LEU A 191 -3.34 -3.61 -6.02
CA LEU A 191 -3.74 -4.94 -5.56
C LEU A 191 -5.24 -5.00 -5.21
N ILE A 192 -5.75 -4.06 -4.41
CA ILE A 192 -7.17 -4.04 -4.00
C ILE A 192 -8.10 -3.85 -5.20
N THR A 193 -7.66 -3.08 -6.21
CA THR A 193 -8.45 -2.86 -7.43
C THR A 193 -8.22 -3.92 -8.51
N GLY A 194 -7.31 -4.89 -8.31
CA GLY A 194 -6.99 -5.97 -9.23
C GLY A 194 -6.31 -5.52 -10.52
N LYS A 195 -5.58 -4.39 -10.48
CA LYS A 195 -4.81 -3.90 -11.63
C LYS A 195 -3.42 -4.50 -11.70
N SER A 196 -2.88 -4.92 -10.57
CA SER A 196 -1.64 -5.68 -10.45
C SER A 196 -1.87 -6.84 -9.49
N GLU A 197 -1.32 -8.00 -9.81
CA GLU A 197 -1.38 -9.21 -8.98
C GLU A 197 0.01 -9.68 -8.58
N ARG A 198 1.01 -9.45 -9.45
CA ARG A 198 2.40 -9.84 -9.24
C ARG A 198 3.30 -8.64 -9.21
N ILE A 199 3.99 -8.42 -8.08
CA ILE A 199 4.79 -7.22 -7.83
C ILE A 199 6.20 -7.62 -7.43
N LEU A 200 7.19 -7.01 -8.09
CA LEU A 200 8.61 -7.10 -7.72
C LEU A 200 9.08 -5.75 -7.18
N ILE A 201 9.61 -5.74 -5.97
CA ILE A 201 10.28 -4.58 -5.38
C ILE A 201 11.78 -4.83 -5.37
N LEU A 202 12.54 -4.00 -6.08
CA LEU A 202 14.01 -4.03 -6.12
C LEU A 202 14.57 -2.90 -5.26
N VAL A 203 15.41 -3.29 -4.32
CA VAL A 203 16.00 -2.37 -3.34
C VAL A 203 17.48 -2.73 -3.08
N PRO A 204 18.30 -1.82 -2.52
CA PRO A 204 19.57 -2.21 -1.91
C PRO A 204 19.38 -3.25 -0.80
N ASP A 205 20.36 -4.12 -0.56
CA ASP A 205 20.29 -5.18 0.46
C ASP A 205 19.85 -4.66 1.84
N SER A 206 20.35 -3.51 2.24
CA SER A 206 20.06 -2.89 3.55
C SER A 206 18.58 -2.50 3.72
N LEU A 207 17.83 -2.29 2.63
CA LEU A 207 16.45 -1.81 2.67
C LEU A 207 15.39 -2.91 2.55
N GLN A 208 15.75 -4.17 2.25
CA GLN A 208 14.80 -5.27 2.03
C GLN A 208 13.88 -5.48 3.24
N TYR A 209 14.45 -5.59 4.44
CA TYR A 209 13.67 -5.78 5.67
C TYR A 209 12.81 -4.57 6.02
N GLN A 210 13.29 -3.37 5.75
CA GLN A 210 12.51 -2.15 5.95
C GLN A 210 11.25 -2.16 5.09
N TRP A 211 11.39 -2.45 3.79
CA TRP A 211 10.27 -2.54 2.87
C TRP A 211 9.27 -3.62 3.28
N MET A 212 9.75 -4.81 3.65
CA MET A 212 8.88 -5.89 4.11
C MET A 212 8.06 -5.48 5.34
N ILE A 213 8.71 -4.83 6.33
CA ILE A 213 8.03 -4.38 7.56
C ILE A 213 7.02 -3.28 7.26
N GLU A 214 7.37 -2.29 6.45
CA GLU A 214 6.47 -1.20 6.08
C GLU A 214 5.25 -1.73 5.31
N MET A 215 5.45 -2.65 4.36
CA MET A 215 4.35 -3.27 3.61
C MET A 215 3.42 -4.06 4.53
N ARG A 216 3.98 -4.86 5.42
CA ARG A 216 3.17 -5.66 6.36
C ARG A 216 2.40 -4.79 7.36
N ARG A 217 3.07 -3.82 8.01
CA ARG A 217 2.47 -3.05 9.10
C ARG A 217 1.51 -1.96 8.65
N ARG A 218 1.81 -1.32 7.51
CA ARG A 218 1.03 -0.18 7.06
C ARG A 218 -0.05 -0.55 6.04
N PHE A 219 0.17 -1.65 5.33
CA PHE A 219 -0.70 -2.05 4.22
C PHE A 219 -1.28 -3.46 4.36
N ASN A 220 -0.90 -4.21 5.40
CA ASN A 220 -1.25 -5.63 5.58
C ASN A 220 -0.86 -6.49 4.37
N LEU A 221 0.27 -6.17 3.70
CA LEU A 221 0.79 -6.89 2.55
C LEU A 221 1.99 -7.75 2.98
N GLU A 222 1.94 -9.03 2.67
CA GLU A 222 2.99 -9.98 2.99
C GLU A 222 3.90 -10.18 1.77
N PHE A 223 5.01 -9.46 1.74
CA PHE A 223 6.06 -9.63 0.75
C PHE A 223 7.09 -10.66 1.21
N ALA A 224 7.51 -11.53 0.30
CA ALA A 224 8.57 -12.50 0.53
C ALA A 224 9.92 -11.91 0.11
N ILE A 225 10.92 -11.93 1.01
CA ILE A 225 12.29 -11.58 0.65
C ILE A 225 12.92 -12.77 -0.09
N PHE A 226 13.45 -12.48 -1.28
CA PHE A 226 14.21 -13.42 -2.09
C PHE A 226 15.70 -13.09 -1.99
N ASP A 227 16.41 -13.95 -1.27
CA ASP A 227 17.85 -13.95 -1.12
C ASP A 227 18.45 -15.22 -1.73
N LEU A 228 19.76 -15.30 -1.74
CA LEU A 228 20.48 -16.47 -2.29
C LEU A 228 20.12 -17.76 -1.56
N VAL A 229 19.85 -17.69 -0.25
CA VAL A 229 19.52 -18.89 0.55
C VAL A 229 18.15 -19.42 0.14
N ARG A 230 17.16 -18.55 0.00
CA ARG A 230 15.81 -18.94 -0.41
C ARG A 230 15.77 -19.43 -1.85
N THR A 231 16.42 -18.74 -2.78
CA THR A 231 16.44 -19.15 -4.20
C THR A 231 17.16 -20.46 -4.39
N ALA A 232 18.29 -20.68 -3.67
CA ALA A 232 19.01 -21.95 -3.69
C ALA A 232 18.18 -23.10 -3.10
N ALA A 233 17.47 -22.87 -1.99
CA ALA A 233 16.60 -23.87 -1.38
C ALA A 233 15.44 -24.29 -2.31
N ILE A 234 14.90 -23.34 -3.10
CA ILE A 234 13.87 -23.65 -4.11
C ILE A 234 14.47 -24.50 -5.23
N ALA A 235 15.65 -24.11 -5.75
CA ALA A 235 16.33 -24.83 -6.83
C ALA A 235 16.81 -26.23 -6.39
N GLU A 236 17.16 -26.44 -5.12
CA GLU A 236 17.51 -27.75 -4.57
C GLU A 236 16.30 -28.71 -4.55
N HIS A 237 15.12 -28.17 -4.33
CA HIS A 237 13.88 -28.94 -4.29
C HIS A 237 13.35 -29.28 -5.68
N ASP A 238 13.35 -28.31 -6.60
CA ASP A 238 12.94 -28.47 -7.98
C ASP A 238 13.81 -27.59 -8.90
N PRO A 239 14.82 -28.15 -9.58
CA PRO A 239 15.71 -27.40 -10.47
C PRO A 239 15.04 -26.75 -11.68
N GLU A 240 13.87 -27.26 -12.10
CA GLU A 240 13.12 -26.72 -13.25
C GLU A 240 12.15 -25.61 -12.85
N GLN A 241 11.89 -25.44 -11.54
CA GLN A 241 10.96 -24.43 -11.06
C GLN A 241 11.59 -23.04 -11.07
N ASN A 242 10.89 -22.09 -11.68
CA ASN A 242 11.26 -20.68 -11.56
C ASN A 242 10.96 -20.17 -10.12
N PRO A 243 11.99 -19.80 -9.31
CA PRO A 243 11.77 -19.37 -7.95
C PRO A 243 10.87 -18.13 -7.88
N PHE A 244 10.98 -17.19 -8.81
CA PHE A 244 10.17 -15.98 -8.82
C PHE A 244 8.69 -16.23 -9.17
N ALA A 245 8.34 -17.40 -9.70
CA ALA A 245 6.95 -17.79 -9.92
C ALA A 245 6.27 -18.35 -8.66
N THR A 246 7.03 -18.60 -7.56
CA THR A 246 6.50 -19.25 -6.36
C THR A 246 5.71 -18.31 -5.44
N GLU A 247 5.92 -17.00 -5.56
CA GLU A 247 5.24 -15.96 -4.77
C GLU A 247 4.73 -14.85 -5.69
N GLN A 248 3.69 -14.14 -5.25
CA GLN A 248 3.12 -13.02 -6.01
C GLN A 248 3.79 -11.69 -5.65
N LEU A 249 4.15 -11.52 -4.37
CA LEU A 249 4.72 -10.28 -3.84
C LEU A 249 6.15 -10.55 -3.38
N ILE A 250 7.12 -10.00 -4.11
CA ILE A 250 8.54 -10.31 -3.93
C ILE A 250 9.33 -9.02 -3.68
N ILE A 251 10.24 -9.08 -2.71
CA ILE A 251 11.32 -8.11 -2.51
C ILE A 251 12.64 -8.81 -2.80
N ALA A 252 13.47 -8.23 -3.66
CA ALA A 252 14.80 -8.72 -3.95
C ALA A 252 15.83 -7.59 -3.99
N SER A 253 17.08 -7.93 -3.78
CA SER A 253 18.18 -7.01 -3.98
C SER A 253 18.53 -6.88 -5.46
N ILE A 254 18.84 -5.66 -5.92
CA ILE A 254 19.38 -5.44 -7.27
C ILE A 254 20.71 -6.21 -7.42
N ASP A 255 21.55 -6.18 -6.38
CA ASP A 255 22.87 -6.83 -6.42
C ASP A 255 22.74 -8.36 -6.53
N LEU A 256 21.69 -8.98 -5.96
CA LEU A 256 21.41 -10.40 -6.12
C LEU A 256 21.20 -10.79 -7.61
N LEU A 257 20.42 -9.99 -8.33
CA LEU A 257 20.14 -10.26 -9.75
C LEU A 257 21.33 -9.95 -10.65
N LEU A 258 22.19 -9.00 -10.26
CA LEU A 258 23.44 -8.70 -10.98
C LEU A 258 24.48 -9.80 -10.81
N ASP A 259 24.64 -10.31 -9.59
CA ASP A 259 25.63 -11.34 -9.28
C ASP A 259 25.26 -12.73 -9.85
N HIS A 260 23.98 -12.92 -10.24
CA HIS A 260 23.42 -14.20 -10.68
C HIS A 260 22.56 -14.05 -11.94
N GLU A 261 23.17 -14.18 -13.12
CA GLU A 261 22.52 -14.03 -14.44
C GLU A 261 21.33 -15.00 -14.61
N ASP A 262 21.42 -16.22 -14.08
CA ASP A 262 20.32 -17.19 -14.12
C ASP A 262 19.09 -16.75 -13.30
N LEU A 263 19.29 -16.00 -12.22
CA LEU A 263 18.20 -15.42 -11.44
C LEU A 263 17.58 -14.21 -12.15
N HIS A 264 18.38 -13.41 -12.86
CA HIS A 264 17.89 -12.32 -13.70
C HIS A 264 16.97 -12.85 -14.81
N GLU A 265 17.42 -13.86 -15.58
CA GLU A 265 16.59 -14.50 -16.62
C GLU A 265 15.27 -15.05 -16.04
N LYS A 266 15.32 -15.72 -14.90
CA LYS A 266 14.13 -16.26 -14.22
C LYS A 266 13.21 -15.16 -13.71
N ALA A 267 13.72 -14.00 -13.29
CA ALA A 267 12.90 -12.86 -12.90
C ALA A 267 12.16 -12.24 -14.11
N LEU A 268 12.82 -12.17 -15.28
CA LEU A 268 12.19 -11.75 -16.54
C LEU A 268 11.05 -12.69 -16.96
N GLU A 269 11.27 -14.00 -16.85
CA GLU A 269 10.27 -15.01 -17.20
C GLU A 269 9.07 -15.06 -16.24
N ALA A 270 9.21 -14.57 -15.01
CA ALA A 270 8.18 -14.65 -13.99
C ALA A 270 6.92 -13.82 -14.30
N GLY A 271 7.02 -12.78 -15.14
CA GLY A 271 5.89 -11.97 -15.61
C GLY A 271 5.25 -11.12 -14.50
N PHE A 272 5.95 -10.09 -14.05
CA PHE A 272 5.45 -9.12 -13.07
C PHE A 272 4.57 -8.06 -13.73
N ASP A 273 3.51 -7.63 -13.03
CA ASP A 273 2.62 -6.54 -13.47
C ASP A 273 3.16 -5.17 -13.09
N LEU A 274 3.85 -5.10 -11.95
CA LEU A 274 4.41 -3.87 -11.39
C LEU A 274 5.83 -4.11 -10.88
N LEU A 275 6.77 -3.32 -11.37
CA LEU A 275 8.14 -3.22 -10.89
C LEU A 275 8.30 -1.95 -10.05
N VAL A 276 8.86 -2.07 -8.86
CA VAL A 276 9.19 -0.93 -8.00
C VAL A 276 10.70 -0.94 -7.75
N VAL A 277 11.37 0.17 -8.03
CA VAL A 277 12.82 0.31 -7.81
C VAL A 277 13.08 1.47 -6.87
N ASP A 278 13.58 1.18 -5.69
CA ASP A 278 13.98 2.22 -4.73
C ASP A 278 15.44 2.64 -4.95
N GLU A 279 15.76 3.85 -4.49
CA GLU A 279 17.07 4.50 -4.66
C GLU A 279 17.52 4.51 -6.13
N ALA A 280 16.60 4.83 -7.04
CA ALA A 280 16.84 4.89 -8.49
C ALA A 280 17.95 5.86 -8.91
N HIS A 281 18.52 6.64 -8.00
CA HIS A 281 19.71 7.44 -8.27
C HIS A 281 20.97 6.61 -8.52
N HIS A 282 20.99 5.33 -8.16
CA HIS A 282 22.06 4.40 -8.51
C HIS A 282 22.03 3.90 -9.96
N LEU A 283 20.95 4.20 -10.70
CA LEU A 283 20.82 3.88 -12.12
C LEU A 283 21.51 4.98 -12.93
N HIS A 284 22.80 4.77 -13.24
CA HIS A 284 23.61 5.70 -14.02
C HIS A 284 23.58 5.36 -15.49
N TRP A 285 23.52 6.39 -16.31
CA TRP A 285 23.62 6.30 -17.75
C TRP A 285 24.29 7.56 -18.29
N ASP A 286 25.12 7.42 -19.30
CA ASP A 286 25.70 8.54 -20.06
C ASP A 286 25.67 8.25 -21.56
N SER A 287 25.74 9.29 -22.36
CA SER A 287 25.64 9.22 -23.83
C SER A 287 26.83 8.54 -24.51
N GLU A 288 28.00 8.44 -23.84
CA GLU A 288 29.23 7.85 -24.42
C GLU A 288 29.41 6.39 -24.05
N GLN A 289 29.06 6.00 -22.80
CA GLN A 289 29.30 4.67 -22.24
C GLN A 289 28.03 3.81 -22.12
N GLY A 290 26.86 4.44 -22.20
CA GLY A 290 25.57 3.74 -21.97
C GLY A 290 25.20 3.61 -20.51
N GLY A 291 24.37 2.61 -20.17
CA GLY A 291 23.97 2.30 -18.81
C GLY A 291 25.06 1.62 -17.99
N ASN A 292 25.00 1.77 -16.67
CA ASN A 292 25.73 0.86 -15.79
C ASN A 292 24.96 -0.47 -15.66
N ASP A 293 25.61 -1.52 -15.12
CA ASP A 293 25.00 -2.85 -15.00
C ASP A 293 23.64 -2.81 -14.28
N LYS A 294 23.44 -1.93 -13.29
CA LYS A 294 22.16 -1.74 -12.59
C LYS A 294 21.09 -1.13 -13.48
N TYR A 295 21.48 -0.18 -14.34
CA TYR A 295 20.56 0.44 -15.28
C TYR A 295 20.08 -0.58 -16.32
N ASP A 296 21.01 -1.33 -16.91
CA ASP A 296 20.71 -2.30 -17.97
C ASP A 296 19.79 -3.41 -17.43
N LEU A 297 20.04 -3.94 -16.21
CA LEU A 297 19.15 -4.90 -15.53
C LEU A 297 17.74 -4.34 -15.35
N VAL A 298 17.62 -3.09 -14.89
CA VAL A 298 16.31 -2.48 -14.68
C VAL A 298 15.63 -2.16 -16.01
N GLU A 299 16.37 -1.81 -17.07
CA GLU A 299 15.84 -1.60 -18.42
C GLU A 299 15.19 -2.90 -18.95
N ASP A 300 15.87 -4.04 -18.85
CA ASP A 300 15.35 -5.35 -19.27
C ASP A 300 14.04 -5.71 -18.54
N LEU A 301 13.98 -5.54 -17.23
CA LEU A 301 12.79 -5.78 -16.43
C LEU A 301 11.65 -4.79 -16.75
N ALA A 302 11.98 -3.51 -16.93
CA ALA A 302 11.01 -2.46 -17.21
C ALA A 302 10.40 -2.58 -18.62
N GLU A 303 11.11 -3.16 -19.59
CA GLU A 303 10.57 -3.45 -20.92
C GLU A 303 9.49 -4.52 -20.90
N GLN A 304 9.63 -5.51 -20.03
CA GLN A 304 8.68 -6.63 -19.91
C GLN A 304 7.56 -6.37 -18.90
N THR A 305 7.72 -5.38 -18.01
CA THR A 305 6.74 -5.06 -16.97
C THR A 305 5.84 -3.91 -17.37
N ALA A 306 4.53 -4.09 -17.23
CA ALA A 306 3.54 -3.09 -17.62
C ALA A 306 3.64 -1.80 -16.79
N GLY A 307 3.72 -1.91 -15.47
CA GLY A 307 3.83 -0.80 -14.52
C GLY A 307 5.24 -0.68 -13.94
N VAL A 308 5.76 0.54 -13.79
CA VAL A 308 7.08 0.80 -13.21
C VAL A 308 7.01 2.01 -12.27
N LEU A 309 7.43 1.84 -11.02
CA LEU A 309 7.62 2.91 -10.05
C LEU A 309 9.11 3.04 -9.73
N LEU A 310 9.69 4.19 -10.05
CA LEU A 310 11.06 4.54 -9.66
C LEU A 310 10.99 5.53 -8.49
N LEU A 311 11.76 5.29 -7.44
CA LEU A 311 11.82 6.18 -6.27
C LEU A 311 13.22 6.76 -6.14
N THR A 312 13.31 8.07 -5.97
CA THR A 312 14.58 8.77 -5.72
C THR A 312 14.34 10.04 -4.92
N ALA A 313 15.29 10.42 -4.08
CA ALA A 313 15.23 11.70 -3.38
C ALA A 313 15.83 12.86 -4.20
N THR A 314 16.62 12.55 -5.21
CA THR A 314 17.49 13.50 -5.90
C THR A 314 17.55 13.24 -7.41
N PRO A 315 16.48 13.58 -8.16
CA PRO A 315 16.38 13.24 -9.57
C PRO A 315 17.42 13.93 -10.44
N GLU A 316 17.95 15.10 -10.05
CA GLU A 316 18.83 15.95 -10.87
C GLU A 316 20.30 15.95 -10.41
N GLN A 317 20.65 15.32 -9.29
CA GLN A 317 22.01 15.39 -8.72
C GLN A 317 23.11 14.78 -9.62
N LEU A 318 22.74 13.88 -10.51
CA LEU A 318 23.66 13.17 -11.40
C LEU A 318 23.72 13.76 -12.83
N GLY A 319 23.18 14.98 -13.01
CA GLY A 319 23.13 15.66 -14.30
C GLY A 319 21.91 15.32 -15.16
N LEU A 320 21.71 16.10 -16.24
CA LEU A 320 20.57 15.96 -17.15
C LEU A 320 20.52 14.59 -17.83
N GLU A 321 21.67 14.00 -18.17
CA GLU A 321 21.75 12.69 -18.81
C GLU A 321 21.18 11.57 -17.93
N SER A 322 21.56 11.52 -16.65
CA SER A 322 21.03 10.52 -15.71
C SER A 322 19.55 10.75 -15.40
N HIS A 323 19.08 12.01 -15.43
CA HIS A 323 17.65 12.29 -15.31
C HIS A 323 16.88 11.80 -16.54
N PHE A 324 17.38 12.14 -17.75
CA PHE A 324 16.84 11.62 -19.01
C PHE A 324 16.75 10.09 -19.01
N ALA A 325 17.81 9.41 -18.59
CA ALA A 325 17.85 7.94 -18.55
C ALA A 325 16.76 7.32 -17.69
N ARG A 326 16.50 7.87 -16.50
CA ARG A 326 15.38 7.39 -15.65
C ARG A 326 14.02 7.65 -16.28
N LEU A 327 13.83 8.79 -16.94
CA LEU A 327 12.60 9.06 -17.69
C LEU A 327 12.46 8.11 -18.90
N ARG A 328 13.55 7.75 -19.55
CA ARG A 328 13.59 6.77 -20.65
C ARG A 328 13.14 5.39 -20.19
N LEU A 329 13.54 4.92 -19.00
CA LEU A 329 13.03 3.67 -18.41
C LEU A 329 11.49 3.69 -18.24
N LEU A 330 10.91 4.85 -17.98
CA LEU A 330 9.46 5.00 -17.83
C LEU A 330 8.73 5.13 -19.16
N ASP A 331 9.31 5.83 -20.11
CA ASP A 331 8.70 6.07 -21.43
C ASP A 331 9.79 6.16 -22.54
N PRO A 332 10.29 5.01 -23.02
CA PRO A 332 11.39 4.97 -24.00
C PRO A 332 11.01 5.56 -25.36
N ASN A 333 9.72 5.63 -25.69
CA ASN A 333 9.29 6.23 -26.97
C ASN A 333 9.37 7.76 -26.95
N ARG A 334 9.22 8.33 -25.78
CA ARG A 334 9.27 9.76 -25.56
C ARG A 334 10.68 10.27 -25.33
N PHE A 335 11.37 9.61 -24.44
CA PHE A 335 12.72 9.96 -24.05
C PHE A 335 13.69 9.08 -24.84
N ASN A 336 13.69 9.25 -26.17
CA ASN A 336 14.51 8.47 -27.11
C ASN A 336 15.75 9.21 -27.56
N ASP A 337 15.76 10.54 -27.49
CA ASP A 337 16.86 11.42 -27.92
C ASP A 337 17.19 12.43 -26.82
N LEU A 338 18.49 12.48 -26.45
CA LEU A 338 18.96 13.34 -25.36
C LEU A 338 18.98 14.81 -25.78
N ASP A 339 19.37 15.12 -27.04
CA ASP A 339 19.46 16.50 -27.54
C ASP A 339 18.06 17.11 -27.62
N ASP A 340 17.08 16.34 -28.12
CA ASP A 340 15.68 16.75 -28.14
C ASP A 340 15.13 16.99 -26.72
N PHE A 341 15.55 16.20 -25.73
CA PHE A 341 15.18 16.39 -24.33
C PHE A 341 15.77 17.66 -23.74
N ILE A 342 17.06 17.95 -23.99
CA ILE A 342 17.75 19.16 -23.53
C ILE A 342 17.09 20.42 -24.13
N ASP A 343 16.83 20.41 -25.44
CA ASP A 343 16.13 21.50 -26.11
C ASP A 343 14.70 21.73 -25.57
N ALA A 344 14.01 20.65 -25.23
CA ALA A 344 12.68 20.72 -24.62
C ALA A 344 12.72 21.32 -23.20
N GLU A 345 13.71 20.94 -22.37
CA GLU A 345 13.90 21.50 -21.02
C GLU A 345 14.25 23.00 -21.06
N GLU A 346 15.11 23.45 -22.00
CA GLU A 346 15.42 24.88 -22.18
C GLU A 346 14.17 25.68 -22.57
N ASN A 347 13.33 25.15 -23.46
CA ASN A 347 12.09 25.79 -23.88
C ASN A 347 11.05 25.79 -22.76
N PHE A 348 11.09 24.80 -21.88
CA PHE A 348 10.17 24.66 -20.75
C PHE A 348 10.37 25.73 -19.68
N ALA A 349 11.60 26.20 -19.45
CA ALA A 349 11.89 27.28 -18.52
C ALA A 349 11.11 28.57 -18.85
N GLN A 350 10.88 28.85 -20.14
CA GLN A 350 10.06 29.99 -20.59
C GLN A 350 8.56 29.77 -20.28
N THR A 351 8.09 28.54 -20.40
CA THR A 351 6.71 28.16 -20.13
C THR A 351 6.39 28.19 -18.63
N ALA A 352 7.36 27.78 -17.81
CA ALA A 352 7.26 27.81 -16.35
C ALA A 352 7.01 29.21 -15.80
N ALA A 353 7.69 30.23 -16.36
CA ALA A 353 7.48 31.64 -16.00
C ALA A 353 6.05 32.14 -16.30
N ILE A 354 5.43 31.65 -17.36
CA ILE A 354 4.04 31.97 -17.72
C ILE A 354 3.06 31.23 -16.80
N ALA A 355 3.36 29.99 -16.49
CA ALA A 355 2.57 29.17 -15.59
C ALA A 355 2.54 29.73 -14.16
N GLU A 356 3.63 30.30 -13.69
CA GLU A 356 3.72 30.98 -12.39
C GLU A 356 2.70 32.12 -12.25
N VAL A 357 2.50 32.89 -13.32
CA VAL A 357 1.51 33.97 -13.34
C VAL A 357 0.08 33.40 -13.35
N LEU A 358 -0.14 32.28 -14.05
CA LEU A 358 -1.44 31.60 -14.03
C LEU A 358 -1.80 31.04 -12.64
N LEU A 359 -0.80 30.59 -11.89
CA LEU A 359 -0.95 30.06 -10.53
C LEU A 359 -1.09 31.19 -9.49
N SER A 360 -0.65 32.42 -9.81
CA SER A 360 -0.81 33.57 -8.93
C SER A 360 -2.19 34.19 -9.04
N ASP A 361 -2.65 34.92 -8.01
CA ASP A 361 -3.91 35.68 -8.03
C ASP A 361 -3.81 36.97 -8.87
N GLN A 362 -2.70 37.22 -9.52
CA GLN A 362 -2.49 38.40 -10.35
C GLN A 362 -3.21 38.28 -11.70
N SER A 363 -3.82 39.36 -12.18
CA SER A 363 -4.46 39.39 -13.50
C SER A 363 -3.42 39.31 -14.61
N LEU A 364 -3.68 38.48 -15.63
CA LEU A 364 -2.83 38.36 -16.81
C LEU A 364 -2.76 39.66 -17.59
N SER A 365 -1.55 40.12 -17.88
CA SER A 365 -1.34 41.22 -18.81
C SER A 365 -1.65 40.82 -20.26
N ASP A 366 -1.98 41.76 -21.13
CA ASP A 366 -2.28 41.47 -22.55
C ASP A 366 -1.13 40.77 -23.27
N LYS A 367 0.12 41.05 -22.88
CA LYS A 367 1.32 40.37 -23.41
C LYS A 367 1.38 38.90 -22.99
N GLN A 368 1.02 38.59 -21.76
CA GLN A 368 0.97 37.22 -21.23
C GLN A 368 -0.20 36.44 -21.84
N LYS A 369 -1.38 37.08 -22.01
CA LYS A 369 -2.52 36.46 -22.71
C LYS A 369 -2.17 36.13 -24.16
N SER A 370 -1.48 37.01 -24.87
CA SER A 370 -1.05 36.77 -26.25
C SER A 370 -0.01 35.62 -26.32
N ALA A 371 0.96 35.58 -25.40
CA ALA A 371 1.93 34.50 -25.31
C ALA A 371 1.29 33.15 -25.02
N LEU A 372 0.36 33.11 -24.07
CA LEU A 372 -0.45 31.92 -23.76
C LEU A 372 -1.30 31.46 -24.93
N ALA A 373 -1.99 32.40 -25.61
CA ALA A 373 -2.78 32.08 -26.81
C ALA A 373 -1.93 31.52 -27.95
N GLN A 374 -0.71 32.03 -28.12
CA GLN A 374 0.23 31.51 -29.10
C GLN A 374 0.72 30.09 -28.71
N LEU A 375 0.96 29.84 -27.44
CA LEU A 375 1.43 28.56 -26.90
C LEU A 375 0.35 27.48 -26.93
N LEU A 376 -0.90 27.85 -26.59
CA LEU A 376 -2.04 26.94 -26.53
C LEU A 376 -2.82 26.85 -27.86
N GLY A 377 -2.62 27.82 -28.78
CA GLY A 377 -3.31 27.85 -30.06
C GLY A 377 -4.75 28.42 -30.01
N HIS A 378 -5.21 28.91 -28.85
CA HIS A 378 -6.51 29.51 -28.67
C HIS A 378 -6.50 30.58 -27.55
N ASP A 379 -7.48 31.48 -27.57
CA ASP A 379 -7.63 32.51 -26.54
C ASP A 379 -8.11 31.93 -25.22
N ILE A 380 -7.60 32.47 -24.09
CA ILE A 380 -7.91 32.00 -22.73
C ILE A 380 -8.71 33.06 -22.01
N SER A 381 -9.79 32.66 -21.33
CA SER A 381 -10.48 33.54 -20.39
C SER A 381 -9.67 33.65 -19.06
N ASP A 382 -9.58 34.85 -18.52
CA ASP A 382 -8.83 35.16 -17.29
C ASP A 382 -9.72 34.97 -16.03
N ASP A 383 -10.67 34.06 -16.13
CA ASP A 383 -11.47 33.59 -14.99
C ASP A 383 -10.82 32.31 -14.39
N GLU A 384 -11.28 31.93 -13.20
CA GLU A 384 -10.75 30.75 -12.47
C GLU A 384 -10.83 29.46 -13.31
N GLN A 385 -11.90 29.28 -14.09
CA GLN A 385 -12.07 28.09 -14.93
C GLN A 385 -11.16 28.11 -16.17
N GLY A 386 -10.99 29.27 -16.79
CA GLY A 386 -10.09 29.45 -17.93
C GLY A 386 -8.64 29.25 -17.55
N ARG A 387 -8.21 29.81 -16.41
CA ARG A 387 -6.85 29.57 -15.85
C ARG A 387 -6.61 28.10 -15.54
N ALA A 388 -7.54 27.44 -14.86
CA ALA A 388 -7.42 26.02 -14.54
C ALA A 388 -7.34 25.14 -15.80
N ARG A 389 -8.10 25.48 -16.86
CA ARG A 389 -7.99 24.79 -18.16
C ARG A 389 -6.65 25.03 -18.81
N ALA A 390 -6.15 26.27 -18.83
CA ALA A 390 -4.86 26.62 -19.39
C ALA A 390 -3.71 25.89 -18.70
N ILE A 391 -3.73 25.83 -17.36
CA ILE A 391 -2.74 25.07 -16.58
C ILE A 391 -2.78 23.57 -16.94
N ASN A 392 -3.97 22.97 -17.01
CA ASN A 392 -4.10 21.56 -17.37
C ASN A 392 -3.57 21.30 -18.80
N GLU A 393 -3.85 22.20 -19.74
CA GLU A 393 -3.40 22.05 -21.11
C GLU A 393 -1.89 22.26 -21.25
N LEU A 394 -1.30 23.17 -20.48
CA LEU A 394 0.15 23.31 -20.38
C LEU A 394 0.80 22.06 -19.81
N LEU A 395 0.26 21.49 -18.73
CA LEU A 395 0.73 20.24 -18.16
C LEU A 395 0.62 19.07 -19.14
N ASP A 396 -0.48 19.00 -19.90
CA ASP A 396 -0.70 17.95 -20.88
C ASP A 396 0.25 18.06 -22.09
N ARG A 397 0.59 19.27 -22.52
CA ARG A 397 1.50 19.54 -23.66
C ARG A 397 2.97 19.38 -23.30
N HIS A 398 3.37 19.77 -22.11
CA HIS A 398 4.79 19.87 -21.68
C HIS A 398 5.21 18.80 -20.66
N GLY A 399 4.92 17.72 -20.84
CA GLY A 399 4.93 16.44 -20.55
C GLY A 399 5.76 15.70 -19.51
N THR A 400 6.62 16.12 -18.67
CA THR A 400 7.14 15.34 -17.54
C THR A 400 6.09 15.14 -16.45
N GLY A 401 5.08 15.99 -16.36
CA GLY A 401 4.02 15.95 -15.36
C GLY A 401 3.17 14.67 -15.30
N ARG A 402 3.20 13.81 -16.34
CA ARG A 402 2.56 12.47 -16.25
C ARG A 402 3.48 11.43 -15.63
N VAL A 403 4.77 11.57 -15.77
CA VAL A 403 5.76 10.54 -15.37
C VAL A 403 6.56 10.94 -14.14
N LEU A 404 6.62 12.22 -13.80
CA LEU A 404 7.39 12.72 -12.67
C LEU A 404 6.47 13.41 -11.65
N PHE A 405 6.57 12.98 -10.39
CA PHE A 405 5.96 13.62 -9.24
C PHE A 405 7.07 14.08 -8.30
N ARG A 406 7.07 15.36 -7.97
CA ARG A 406 8.08 15.97 -7.12
C ARG A 406 7.46 17.05 -6.25
N ASN A 407 7.48 16.83 -4.95
CA ASN A 407 7.15 17.85 -3.96
C ASN A 407 8.41 18.24 -3.19
N THR A 408 8.47 19.49 -2.76
CA THR A 408 9.47 19.98 -1.83
C THR A 408 8.79 20.30 -0.50
N ARG A 409 9.52 20.31 0.60
CA ARG A 409 8.97 20.71 1.91
C ARG A 409 8.36 22.11 1.87
N GLU A 410 8.92 23.00 1.05
CA GLU A 410 8.39 24.34 0.85
C GLU A 410 7.05 24.33 0.11
N SER A 411 6.93 23.53 -0.97
CA SER A 411 5.68 23.47 -1.77
C SER A 411 4.50 22.90 -1.00
N VAL A 412 4.76 22.01 -0.03
CA VAL A 412 3.73 21.38 0.80
C VAL A 412 3.59 22.01 2.19
N SER A 413 4.39 23.01 2.52
CA SER A 413 4.44 23.64 3.86
C SER A 413 3.11 24.25 4.31
N GLU A 414 2.30 24.74 3.38
CA GLU A 414 0.95 25.26 3.67
C GLU A 414 -0.08 24.16 3.95
N LEU A 415 0.16 22.95 3.43
CA LEU A 415 -0.72 21.79 3.58
C LEU A 415 -0.34 20.94 4.80
N ILE A 416 0.92 21.00 5.23
CA ILE A 416 1.47 20.15 6.29
C ILE A 416 1.99 21.01 7.44
N SER A 417 1.35 20.94 8.58
CA SER A 417 1.82 21.58 9.82
C SER A 417 2.87 20.74 10.55
N GLY A 418 3.96 20.32 9.90
CA GLY A 418 4.75 19.23 10.46
C GLY A 418 6.26 19.38 10.50
N PHE A 419 6.84 20.44 9.93
CA PHE A 419 8.28 20.66 10.00
C PHE A 419 8.57 21.82 10.98
N LYS A 420 9.04 21.49 12.18
CA LYS A 420 9.33 22.50 13.21
C LYS A 420 10.76 23.03 13.16
N GLY A 421 11.57 22.50 12.24
CA GLY A 421 12.98 22.85 12.12
C GLY A 421 13.89 21.99 12.98
N ARG A 422 15.18 22.19 12.77
CA ARG A 422 16.25 21.48 13.49
C ARG A 422 17.39 22.43 13.84
N ARG A 423 18.08 22.14 14.93
CA ARG A 423 19.26 22.88 15.38
C ARG A 423 20.31 21.94 15.95
N SER A 424 21.59 22.32 15.82
CA SER A 424 22.68 21.60 16.48
C SER A 424 23.09 22.23 17.80
N MET A 425 23.48 21.36 18.71
CA MET A 425 24.21 21.72 19.92
C MET A 425 25.57 21.04 19.91
N ALA A 426 26.62 21.86 19.78
CA ALA A 426 28.00 21.41 19.72
C ALA A 426 28.59 21.24 21.14
N TYR A 427 29.29 20.12 21.33
CA TYR A 427 29.95 19.83 22.61
C TYR A 427 31.45 19.57 22.37
N PRO A 428 32.29 20.63 22.45
CA PRO A 428 33.73 20.46 22.36
C PRO A 428 34.25 19.74 23.62
N LEU A 429 34.95 18.64 23.42
CA LEU A 429 35.50 17.80 24.47
C LEU A 429 37.04 17.83 24.42
N PRO A 430 37.75 17.82 25.57
CA PRO A 430 39.17 17.85 25.54
C PRO A 430 39.80 16.57 25.02
N LEU A 431 40.87 16.66 24.23
CA LEU A 431 41.63 15.50 23.74
C LEU A 431 42.28 14.75 24.93
N PRO A 432 42.00 13.47 25.15
CA PRO A 432 42.62 12.66 26.20
C PRO A 432 44.13 12.53 26.02
N ILE A 433 44.86 12.60 27.13
CA ILE A 433 46.33 12.45 27.10
C ILE A 433 46.76 11.12 26.47
N SER A 434 46.01 10.05 26.75
CA SER A 434 46.22 8.72 26.17
C SER A 434 46.03 8.65 24.64
N TRP A 435 45.31 9.61 24.05
CA TRP A 435 45.05 9.67 22.62
C TRP A 435 45.99 10.64 21.89
N GLN A 436 46.74 11.49 22.58
CA GLN A 436 47.61 12.46 21.92
C GLN A 436 48.64 11.83 21.00
N ASP A 437 49.24 10.73 21.41
CA ASP A 437 50.20 9.98 20.55
C ASP A 437 49.55 9.28 19.34
N SER A 438 48.32 8.80 19.49
CA SER A 438 47.59 8.10 18.43
C SER A 438 47.11 9.07 17.34
N TYR A 439 46.73 10.29 17.70
CA TYR A 439 46.31 11.31 16.74
C TYR A 439 47.47 12.03 16.04
N HIS A 440 48.71 12.02 16.64
CA HIS A 440 49.91 12.59 16.01
C HIS A 440 50.60 11.62 15.02
N THR A 441 50.27 10.35 15.01
CA THR A 441 50.81 9.37 14.09
C THR A 441 49.77 9.11 13.00
N GLN A 442 49.70 9.94 11.94
CA GLN A 442 49.12 9.70 10.62
C GLN A 442 48.04 8.57 10.53
N GLY A 443 47.02 8.58 11.39
CA GLY A 443 45.89 7.65 11.33
C GLY A 443 45.00 7.97 10.11
N LYS A 444 44.46 6.94 9.47
CA LYS A 444 43.48 7.15 8.41
C LYS A 444 42.23 7.84 8.96
N LEU A 445 41.54 8.61 8.15
CA LEU A 445 40.31 9.32 8.56
C LEU A 445 39.35 8.45 9.34
N ARG A 446 39.16 7.18 8.91
CA ARG A 446 38.32 6.19 9.58
C ARG A 446 38.69 5.96 11.05
N GLU A 447 40.00 5.83 11.33
CA GLU A 447 40.54 5.57 12.67
C GLU A 447 40.39 6.78 13.61
N GLN A 448 40.40 7.99 13.04
CA GLN A 448 40.21 9.23 13.80
C GLN A 448 38.72 9.53 14.05
N LEU A 449 37.81 9.18 13.14
CA LEU A 449 36.38 9.39 13.31
C LEU A 449 35.76 8.40 14.31
N TRP A 450 36.24 7.16 14.31
CA TRP A 450 35.71 6.06 15.12
C TRP A 450 36.81 5.36 15.93
N PRO A 451 37.39 6.05 16.93
CA PRO A 451 38.52 5.54 17.72
C PRO A 451 38.15 4.33 18.57
N GLU A 452 36.86 4.13 18.88
CA GLU A 452 36.33 2.97 19.58
C GLU A 452 36.54 1.65 18.82
N GLU A 453 36.56 1.67 17.49
CA GLU A 453 36.82 0.48 16.66
C GLU A 453 38.24 -0.06 16.81
N LEU A 454 39.19 0.76 17.29
CA LEU A 454 40.57 0.34 17.50
C LEU A 454 40.75 -0.46 18.80
N GLN A 455 39.79 -0.46 19.70
CA GLN A 455 39.83 -1.11 21.00
C GLN A 455 38.57 -1.98 21.22
N PRO A 456 38.48 -3.12 20.52
CA PRO A 456 37.30 -3.98 20.56
C PRO A 456 37.07 -4.66 21.91
N ASP A 457 38.04 -4.58 22.82
CA ASP A 457 37.97 -5.10 24.21
C ASP A 457 37.14 -4.20 25.15
N GLY A 458 36.64 -3.06 24.65
CA GLY A 458 35.86 -2.11 25.41
C GLY A 458 36.66 -1.17 26.33
N SER A 459 38.00 -1.24 26.31
CA SER A 459 38.89 -0.38 27.15
C SER A 459 38.76 1.10 26.82
N TRP A 460 38.25 1.45 25.63
CA TRP A 460 37.98 2.83 25.21
C TRP A 460 36.93 3.53 26.07
N LEU A 461 35.98 2.80 26.68
CA LEU A 461 34.92 3.39 27.52
C LEU A 461 35.45 4.20 28.71
N GLU A 462 36.60 3.84 29.27
CA GLU A 462 37.20 4.57 30.39
C GLU A 462 38.00 5.82 29.95
N GLN A 463 38.40 5.85 28.68
CA GLN A 463 39.28 6.89 28.15
C GLN A 463 38.56 7.93 27.29
N ASP A 464 37.46 7.56 26.66
CA ASP A 464 36.70 8.40 25.73
C ASP A 464 35.91 9.49 26.47
N PRO A 465 36.17 10.77 26.23
CA PRO A 465 35.48 11.87 26.91
C PRO A 465 34.01 11.98 26.55
N ARG A 466 33.57 11.34 25.42
CA ARG A 466 32.16 11.31 25.00
C ARG A 466 31.30 10.49 25.98
N VAL A 467 31.88 9.49 26.65
CA VAL A 467 31.16 8.62 27.60
C VAL A 467 30.70 9.36 28.85
N PRO A 468 31.58 10.00 29.65
CA PRO A 468 31.14 10.79 30.81
C PRO A 468 30.28 12.00 30.42
N TRP A 469 30.51 12.63 29.26
CA TRP A 469 29.66 13.69 28.73
C TRP A 469 28.24 13.17 28.47
N LEU A 470 28.09 12.00 27.83
CA LEU A 470 26.81 11.40 27.54
C LEU A 470 26.01 11.09 28.82
N VAL A 471 26.67 10.53 29.81
CA VAL A 471 26.05 10.25 31.13
C VAL A 471 25.56 11.55 31.79
N ASP A 472 26.35 12.63 31.72
CA ASP A 472 25.94 13.93 32.28
C ASP A 472 24.78 14.57 31.54
N LEU A 473 24.80 14.52 30.18
CA LEU A 473 23.74 15.01 29.33
C LEU A 473 22.39 14.31 29.64
N LEU A 474 22.40 12.98 29.80
CA LEU A 474 21.20 12.20 30.05
C LEU A 474 20.67 12.32 31.49
N LYS A 475 21.54 12.52 32.46
CA LYS A 475 21.15 12.66 33.88
C LYS A 475 20.67 14.06 34.28
N ASN A 476 21.14 15.08 33.56
CA ASN A 476 20.89 16.48 33.94
C ASN A 476 20.00 17.18 32.91
N PRO A 477 20.49 17.67 31.72
CA PRO A 477 19.63 18.43 30.80
C PRO A 477 18.47 17.61 30.25
N LEU A 478 18.70 16.35 29.90
CA LEU A 478 17.74 15.49 29.21
C LEU A 478 17.06 14.42 30.11
N LYS A 479 17.08 14.60 31.42
CA LYS A 479 16.63 13.63 32.42
C LYS A 479 15.18 13.11 32.18
N HIS A 480 14.33 13.97 31.64
CA HIS A 480 12.91 13.66 31.41
C HIS A 480 12.53 13.62 29.93
N GLN A 481 13.52 13.66 29.06
CA GLN A 481 13.31 13.61 27.60
C GLN A 481 13.54 12.19 27.06
N LYS A 482 12.83 11.84 25.99
CA LYS A 482 13.12 10.65 25.19
C LYS A 482 14.22 11.00 24.19
N VAL A 483 15.30 10.25 24.19
CA VAL A 483 16.50 10.53 23.39
C VAL A 483 16.78 9.38 22.45
N LEU A 484 16.93 9.66 21.15
CA LEU A 484 17.48 8.73 20.18
C LEU A 484 19.00 8.96 20.10
N LEU A 485 19.79 7.93 20.37
CA LEU A 485 21.23 7.96 20.17
C LEU A 485 21.58 7.04 18.99
N ILE A 486 22.32 7.58 18.03
CA ILE A 486 22.83 6.81 16.89
C ILE A 486 24.36 6.73 16.95
N ALA A 487 24.87 5.51 16.84
CA ALA A 487 26.28 5.23 16.67
C ALA A 487 26.48 4.32 15.45
N ARG A 488 27.67 4.29 14.89
CA ARG A 488 27.98 3.57 13.67
C ARG A 488 27.76 2.05 13.80
N SER A 489 28.25 1.43 14.89
CA SER A 489 28.30 -0.02 15.03
C SER A 489 27.44 -0.55 16.18
N GLY A 490 26.90 -1.78 16.01
CA GLY A 490 26.19 -2.48 17.08
C GLY A 490 27.07 -2.74 18.31
N ALA A 491 28.36 -3.02 18.14
CA ALA A 491 29.28 -3.22 19.25
C ALA A 491 29.46 -1.96 20.11
N THR A 492 29.52 -0.78 19.49
CA THR A 492 29.54 0.51 20.20
C THR A 492 28.25 0.72 20.99
N VAL A 493 27.10 0.42 20.38
CA VAL A 493 25.77 0.50 21.01
C VAL A 493 25.67 -0.39 22.23
N GLU A 494 26.07 -1.66 22.15
CA GLU A 494 26.04 -2.61 23.27
C GLU A 494 26.96 -2.18 24.41
N SER A 495 28.15 -1.69 24.06
CA SER A 495 29.12 -1.17 25.05
C SER A 495 28.57 0.04 25.79
N LEU A 496 27.98 1.00 25.09
CA LEU A 496 27.34 2.19 25.69
C LEU A 496 26.12 1.81 26.53
N GLU A 497 25.29 0.88 26.07
CA GLU A 497 24.13 0.38 26.82
C GLU A 497 24.55 -0.15 28.18
N ALA A 498 25.58 -1.01 28.19
CA ALA A 498 26.09 -1.60 29.42
C ALA A 498 26.54 -0.50 30.44
N VAL A 499 27.24 0.56 30.00
CA VAL A 499 27.63 1.68 30.87
C VAL A 499 26.42 2.46 31.36
N LEU A 500 25.49 2.81 30.47
CA LEU A 500 24.32 3.63 30.83
C LEU A 500 23.42 2.88 31.80
N ARG A 501 23.18 1.61 31.57
CA ARG A 501 22.30 0.79 32.42
C ARG A 501 22.98 0.41 33.75
N LEU A 502 24.21 -0.15 33.71
CA LEU A 502 24.84 -0.73 34.88
C LEU A 502 25.54 0.33 35.80
N HIS A 503 26.19 1.32 35.19
CA HIS A 503 26.94 2.31 35.93
C HIS A 503 26.20 3.64 36.14
N ALA A 504 25.38 4.03 35.17
CA ALA A 504 24.62 5.27 35.28
C ALA A 504 23.19 5.11 35.81
N GLY A 505 22.61 3.87 35.77
CA GLY A 505 21.24 3.60 36.21
C GLY A 505 20.18 4.24 35.31
N ILE A 506 20.47 4.40 33.99
CA ILE A 506 19.56 4.98 33.00
C ILE A 506 18.81 3.82 32.33
N LYS A 507 17.49 3.97 32.14
CA LYS A 507 16.69 3.01 31.40
C LYS A 507 16.99 3.14 29.92
N THR A 508 17.44 2.06 29.29
CA THR A 508 17.89 2.00 27.91
C THR A 508 17.14 0.94 27.12
N ALA A 509 17.00 1.15 25.84
CA ALA A 509 16.62 0.17 24.82
C ALA A 509 17.67 0.19 23.72
N ILE A 510 17.86 -0.90 22.98
CA ILE A 510 18.84 -1.00 21.90
C ILE A 510 18.21 -1.45 20.60
N PHE A 511 18.78 -0.98 19.48
CA PHE A 511 18.52 -1.46 18.13
C PHE A 511 19.83 -1.79 17.42
N THR A 512 20.09 -3.07 17.18
CA THR A 512 21.27 -3.53 16.46
C THR A 512 20.88 -4.47 15.31
N GLU A 513 21.82 -4.74 14.43
CA GLU A 513 21.63 -5.59 13.26
C GLU A 513 21.27 -7.04 13.63
N GLN A 514 21.77 -7.51 14.78
CA GLN A 514 21.62 -8.91 15.21
C GLN A 514 20.26 -9.20 15.87
N MET A 515 19.48 -8.16 16.20
CA MET A 515 18.18 -8.33 16.85
C MET A 515 17.12 -8.81 15.88
N THR A 516 16.29 -9.75 16.34
CA THR A 516 15.09 -10.19 15.65
C THR A 516 14.05 -9.07 15.58
N LEU A 517 13.09 -9.19 14.67
CA LEU A 517 11.97 -8.24 14.54
C LEU A 517 11.19 -8.08 15.85
N LEU A 518 10.91 -9.19 16.53
CA LEU A 518 10.19 -9.20 17.80
C LEU A 518 10.95 -8.45 18.90
N GLU A 519 12.26 -8.65 19.00
CA GLU A 519 13.10 -7.93 19.96
C GLU A 519 13.14 -6.44 19.68
N ARG A 520 13.21 -6.03 18.40
CA ARG A 520 13.13 -4.62 17.99
C ARG A 520 11.76 -4.02 18.33
N ASP A 521 10.67 -4.77 18.14
CA ASP A 521 9.31 -4.33 18.50
C ASP A 521 9.17 -4.09 20.00
N GLN A 522 9.65 -5.01 20.80
CA GLN A 522 9.65 -4.88 22.26
C GLN A 522 10.49 -3.68 22.73
N ALA A 523 11.65 -3.48 22.12
CA ALA A 523 12.53 -2.34 22.44
C ALA A 523 11.89 -1.00 22.04
N ALA A 524 11.22 -0.93 20.87
CA ALA A 524 10.48 0.25 20.43
C ALA A 524 9.30 0.57 21.35
N ALA A 525 8.49 -0.44 21.70
CA ALA A 525 7.38 -0.28 22.62
C ALA A 525 7.86 0.18 24.00
N TYR A 526 8.96 -0.38 24.49
CA TYR A 526 9.57 0.04 25.75
C TYR A 526 10.12 1.47 25.69
N PHE A 527 10.64 1.92 24.55
CA PHE A 527 11.07 3.30 24.36
C PHE A 527 9.89 4.27 24.23
N ALA A 528 8.79 3.86 23.60
CA ALA A 528 7.58 4.67 23.46
C ALA A 528 6.82 4.84 24.78
N ASP A 529 6.91 3.88 25.70
CA ASP A 529 6.27 3.96 27.03
C ASP A 529 6.87 5.12 27.85
N ILE A 530 6.00 5.96 28.44
CA ILE A 530 6.39 7.11 29.28
C ILE A 530 7.29 6.66 30.44
N GLU A 531 6.97 5.54 31.07
CA GLU A 531 7.74 4.97 32.19
C GLU A 531 8.86 4.02 31.74
N GLY A 532 8.98 3.81 30.45
CA GLY A 532 9.91 2.90 29.80
C GLY A 532 11.32 3.50 29.63
N ALA A 533 12.04 3.08 28.57
CA ALA A 533 13.39 3.53 28.29
C ALA A 533 13.45 5.05 28.05
N GLN A 534 14.44 5.71 28.65
CA GLN A 534 14.74 7.12 28.39
C GLN A 534 15.49 7.26 27.07
N VAL A 535 16.41 6.34 26.78
CA VAL A 535 17.29 6.38 25.62
C VAL A 535 17.08 5.13 24.78
N LEU A 536 16.91 5.31 23.47
CA LEU A 536 17.07 4.28 22.48
C LEU A 536 18.44 4.45 21.82
N LEU A 537 19.31 3.45 21.98
CA LEU A 537 20.59 3.40 21.31
C LEU A 537 20.46 2.56 20.05
N ALA A 538 20.80 3.10 18.90
CA ALA A 538 20.67 2.43 17.62
C ALA A 538 21.99 2.40 16.85
N SER A 539 22.30 1.29 16.21
CA SER A 539 23.31 1.25 15.17
C SER A 539 22.77 1.90 13.89
N GLU A 540 23.64 2.18 12.95
CA GLU A 540 23.26 2.82 11.68
C GLU A 540 22.18 2.00 10.94
N ILE A 541 22.40 0.71 10.77
CA ILE A 541 21.46 -0.23 10.14
C ILE A 541 20.26 -0.49 11.06
N GLY A 542 20.46 -0.62 12.36
CA GLY A 542 19.41 -0.91 13.33
C GLY A 542 18.33 0.16 13.42
N SER A 543 18.65 1.43 13.10
CA SER A 543 17.71 2.55 13.20
C SER A 543 16.72 2.66 12.04
N GLU A 544 16.88 1.89 11.00
CA GLU A 544 16.05 1.98 9.79
C GLU A 544 14.61 1.49 10.01
N GLY A 545 13.66 2.09 9.29
CA GLY A 545 12.27 1.62 9.20
C GLY A 545 11.33 1.99 10.34
N ARG A 546 11.71 2.83 11.31
CA ARG A 546 10.86 3.18 12.46
C ARG A 546 10.59 4.67 12.61
N ASN A 547 9.44 4.98 13.22
CA ASN A 547 9.00 6.33 13.50
C ASN A 547 9.13 6.63 15.02
N PHE A 548 9.92 7.63 15.35
CA PHE A 548 10.16 8.07 16.72
C PHE A 548 9.74 9.55 16.94
N GLN A 549 8.67 10.00 16.30
CA GLN A 549 8.19 11.40 16.33
C GLN A 549 7.90 11.94 17.73
N PHE A 550 7.73 11.09 18.73
CA PHE A 550 7.56 11.48 20.13
C PHE A 550 8.88 11.91 20.79
N ALA A 551 10.05 11.62 20.16
CA ALA A 551 11.35 12.10 20.60
C ALA A 551 11.77 13.32 19.76
N SER A 552 12.42 14.30 20.40
CA SER A 552 12.92 15.53 19.76
C SER A 552 14.44 15.71 19.90
N ASP A 553 15.09 14.87 20.69
CA ASP A 553 16.51 14.95 20.98
C ASP A 553 17.26 13.79 20.31
N LEU A 554 18.17 14.12 19.39
CA LEU A 554 19.04 13.20 18.67
C LEU A 554 20.48 13.37 19.15
N VAL A 555 21.10 12.32 19.66
CA VAL A 555 22.52 12.28 19.94
C VAL A 555 23.24 11.53 18.81
N LEU A 556 24.13 12.22 18.11
CA LEU A 556 25.04 11.62 17.15
C LEU A 556 26.35 11.31 17.89
N PHE A 557 26.48 10.07 18.39
CA PHE A 557 27.69 9.70 19.17
C PHE A 557 28.96 9.79 18.34
N ASP A 558 28.86 9.47 17.05
CA ASP A 558 29.88 9.65 16.03
C ASP A 558 29.28 10.31 14.77
N LEU A 559 30.16 10.90 13.94
CA LEU A 559 29.77 11.47 12.66
C LEU A 559 30.12 10.49 11.52
N PRO A 560 29.21 10.24 10.57
CA PRO A 560 29.50 9.48 9.36
C PRO A 560 30.43 10.26 8.44
N ALA A 561 31.14 9.57 7.56
CA ALA A 561 32.01 10.20 6.57
C ALA A 561 31.24 10.78 5.37
N ASN A 562 29.99 10.33 5.16
CA ASN A 562 29.13 10.71 4.06
C ASN A 562 27.97 11.59 4.54
N PRO A 563 27.72 12.77 3.90
CA PRO A 563 26.64 13.67 4.27
C PRO A 563 25.24 13.04 4.10
N ASP A 564 25.03 12.17 3.11
CA ASP A 564 23.72 11.53 2.91
C ASP A 564 23.38 10.59 4.07
N THR A 565 24.37 9.83 4.58
CA THR A 565 24.20 9.03 5.80
C THR A 565 23.84 9.91 7.01
N LEU A 566 24.44 11.10 7.10
CA LEU A 566 24.11 12.07 8.17
C LEU A 566 22.66 12.56 8.03
N GLU A 567 22.23 12.91 6.83
CA GLU A 567 20.83 13.30 6.57
C GLU A 567 19.87 12.14 6.88
N GLN A 568 20.21 10.90 6.54
CA GLN A 568 19.41 9.74 6.90
C GLN A 568 19.29 9.56 8.42
N ARG A 569 20.39 9.73 9.19
CA ARG A 569 20.34 9.68 10.65
C ARG A 569 19.44 10.77 11.24
N ILE A 570 19.56 12.01 10.76
CA ILE A 570 18.70 13.14 11.18
C ILE A 570 17.26 12.88 10.77
N GLY A 571 17.04 12.35 9.57
CA GLY A 571 15.74 12.00 9.02
C GLY A 571 14.96 10.93 9.81
N ARG A 572 15.57 10.26 10.80
CA ARG A 572 14.85 9.38 11.74
C ARG A 572 13.88 10.16 12.64
N LEU A 573 14.20 11.41 12.98
CA LEU A 573 13.33 12.31 13.74
C LEU A 573 12.74 13.44 12.88
N ASP A 574 13.48 13.93 11.86
CA ASP A 574 13.07 15.05 11.00
C ASP A 574 12.12 14.60 9.88
N ARG A 575 10.91 14.24 10.28
CA ARG A 575 9.84 13.71 9.40
C ARG A 575 8.54 14.49 9.56
N ILE A 576 7.65 14.32 8.59
CA ILE A 576 6.29 14.83 8.68
C ILE A 576 5.62 14.32 9.96
N GLY A 577 4.94 15.21 10.68
CA GLY A 577 4.26 14.87 11.94
C GLY A 577 5.08 15.15 13.20
N GLN A 578 6.35 15.57 13.09
CA GLN A 578 7.15 15.99 14.25
C GLN A 578 6.54 17.23 14.92
N GLN A 579 6.26 17.11 16.21
CA GLN A 579 5.59 18.17 16.99
C GLN A 579 6.53 19.25 17.52
N ASN A 580 7.82 18.91 17.67
CA ASN A 580 8.83 19.76 18.30
C ASN A 580 10.00 20.06 17.35
N GLU A 581 10.73 21.16 17.61
CA GLU A 581 12.02 21.40 16.97
C GLU A 581 13.01 20.31 17.38
N ILE A 582 13.75 19.75 16.41
CA ILE A 582 14.71 18.68 16.68
C ILE A 582 16.03 19.31 17.18
N THR A 583 16.49 18.83 18.32
CA THR A 583 17.79 19.22 18.86
C THR A 583 18.80 18.09 18.60
N ILE A 584 19.86 18.41 17.84
CA ILE A 584 20.91 17.46 17.45
C ILE A 584 22.15 17.72 18.33
N HIS A 585 22.45 16.79 19.22
CA HIS A 585 23.59 16.87 20.13
C HIS A 585 24.81 16.19 19.48
N VAL A 586 25.86 16.98 19.23
CA VAL A 586 27.06 16.53 18.55
C VAL A 586 28.30 16.72 19.43
N PRO A 587 28.81 15.65 20.07
CA PRO A 587 30.09 15.70 20.76
C PRO A 587 31.23 15.57 19.75
N PHE A 588 32.26 16.32 19.90
CA PHE A 588 33.51 16.16 19.14
C PHE A 588 34.74 16.44 20.03
N VAL A 589 35.84 15.82 19.71
CA VAL A 589 37.10 16.00 20.43
C VAL A 589 37.96 17.09 19.77
N GLU A 590 38.31 18.11 20.51
CA GLU A 590 39.07 19.25 20.01
C GLU A 590 40.43 18.83 19.39
N GLY A 591 40.81 19.46 18.28
CA GLY A 591 42.03 19.20 17.55
C GLY A 591 42.04 17.94 16.70
N THR A 592 40.89 17.19 16.61
CA THR A 592 40.81 15.92 15.88
C THR A 592 39.99 16.00 14.59
N ALA A 593 39.93 14.92 13.84
CA ALA A 593 39.09 14.80 12.66
C ALA A 593 37.60 14.99 12.96
N THR A 594 37.13 14.65 14.18
CA THR A 594 35.72 14.80 14.57
C THR A 594 35.33 16.29 14.66
N GLU A 595 36.21 17.17 15.19
CA GLU A 595 35.98 18.62 15.16
C GLU A 595 35.96 19.16 13.72
N ARG A 596 36.96 18.77 12.93
CA ARG A 596 37.07 19.24 11.53
C ARG A 596 35.90 18.82 10.69
N MET A 597 35.40 17.57 10.87
CA MET A 597 34.21 17.06 10.21
C MET A 597 32.93 17.78 10.66
N TYR A 598 32.78 18.02 12.00
CA TYR A 598 31.66 18.82 12.50
C TYR A 598 31.63 20.22 11.89
N ARG A 599 32.77 20.89 11.80
CA ARG A 599 32.90 22.24 11.19
C ARG A 599 32.53 22.19 9.71
N TRP A 600 33.00 21.19 8.94
CA TRP A 600 32.67 21.03 7.55
C TRP A 600 31.15 20.86 7.37
N TYR A 601 30.53 19.97 8.11
CA TYR A 601 29.10 19.73 8.05
C TYR A 601 28.25 20.92 8.50
N ASN A 602 28.66 21.62 9.53
CA ASN A 602 27.90 22.74 10.08
C ASN A 602 28.13 24.06 9.32
N GLU A 603 29.37 24.41 8.99
CA GLU A 603 29.73 25.72 8.45
C GLU A 603 29.67 25.72 6.90
N ALA A 604 30.21 24.70 6.22
CA ALA A 604 30.17 24.59 4.78
C ALA A 604 28.82 24.07 4.26
N LEU A 605 28.39 22.90 4.74
CA LEU A 605 27.22 22.21 4.22
C LEU A 605 25.90 22.59 4.94
N ASN A 606 25.95 23.14 6.17
CA ASN A 606 24.80 23.58 6.99
C ASN A 606 23.77 22.47 7.27
N ILE A 607 24.18 21.19 7.23
CA ILE A 607 23.30 20.02 7.35
C ILE A 607 22.53 19.99 8.68
N PHE A 608 23.12 20.46 9.77
CA PHE A 608 22.49 20.40 11.08
C PHE A 608 21.32 21.38 11.27
N ASN A 609 21.20 22.41 10.45
CA ASN A 609 20.19 23.45 10.63
C ASN A 609 19.09 23.39 9.55
N GLN A 610 19.40 22.82 8.37
CA GLN A 610 18.47 22.64 7.27
C GLN A 610 18.83 21.42 6.44
N ILE A 611 17.89 20.89 5.66
CA ILE A 611 18.23 19.90 4.65
C ILE A 611 19.12 20.54 3.60
N SER A 612 20.19 19.86 3.25
CA SER A 612 21.13 20.29 2.24
C SER A 612 21.17 19.30 1.08
N PRO A 613 20.31 19.46 0.08
CA PRO A 613 20.22 18.50 -1.05
C PRO A 613 21.50 18.50 -1.91
N THR A 614 22.34 19.52 -1.80
CA THR A 614 23.61 19.64 -2.54
C THR A 614 24.82 19.17 -1.73
N ALA A 615 24.64 18.71 -0.50
CA ALA A 615 25.74 18.40 0.41
C ALA A 615 26.71 17.34 -0.12
N GLN A 616 26.17 16.25 -0.66
CA GLN A 616 26.98 15.17 -1.26
C GLN A 616 27.78 15.66 -2.45
N THR A 617 27.17 16.37 -3.37
CA THR A 617 27.80 16.93 -4.56
C THR A 617 28.94 17.90 -4.22
N VAL A 618 28.69 18.78 -3.23
CA VAL A 618 29.73 19.70 -2.74
C VAL A 618 30.88 18.92 -2.11
N GLN A 619 30.60 17.94 -1.26
CA GLN A 619 31.67 17.15 -0.65
C GLN A 619 32.52 16.39 -1.66
N GLU A 620 31.89 15.81 -2.69
CA GLU A 620 32.59 15.08 -3.76
C GLU A 620 33.52 15.99 -4.56
N GLN A 621 33.10 17.20 -4.87
CA GLN A 621 33.93 18.17 -5.55
C GLN A 621 35.20 18.55 -4.77
N PHE A 622 35.09 18.60 -3.44
CA PHE A 622 36.20 18.98 -2.55
C PHE A 622 36.95 17.80 -1.93
N ILE A 623 36.55 16.54 -2.18
CA ILE A 623 37.04 15.36 -1.44
C ILE A 623 38.56 15.18 -1.50
N VAL A 624 39.20 15.55 -2.63
CA VAL A 624 40.63 15.39 -2.84
C VAL A 624 41.45 16.21 -1.83
N ASP A 625 41.05 17.46 -1.58
CA ASP A 625 41.72 18.38 -0.66
C ASP A 625 41.16 18.27 0.77
N LEU A 626 39.86 17.99 0.91
CA LEU A 626 39.18 17.86 2.17
C LEU A 626 39.68 16.67 3.00
N LYS A 627 39.81 15.49 2.41
CA LYS A 627 40.21 14.28 3.13
C LYS A 627 41.57 14.41 3.84
N PRO A 628 42.66 14.87 3.21
CA PRO A 628 43.91 15.10 3.91
C PRO A 628 43.80 16.14 5.03
N LEU A 629 43.06 17.23 4.82
CA LEU A 629 42.82 18.24 5.84
C LEU A 629 42.07 17.68 7.05
N LEU A 630 41.04 16.82 6.80
CA LEU A 630 40.34 16.14 7.89
C LEU A 630 41.26 15.19 8.66
N GLU A 631 42.23 14.57 8.02
CA GLU A 631 43.28 13.74 8.64
C GLU A 631 44.36 14.59 9.40
N GLY A 632 44.34 15.93 9.29
CA GLY A 632 45.28 16.83 9.89
C GLY A 632 46.58 16.95 9.11
N GLN A 633 46.57 16.57 7.82
CA GLN A 633 47.70 16.72 6.93
C GLN A 633 47.70 18.11 6.30
N LYS A 634 48.86 18.57 5.87
CA LYS A 634 49.01 19.83 5.13
C LYS A 634 48.74 19.55 3.66
N VAL A 635 47.92 20.39 3.03
CA VAL A 635 47.64 20.39 1.58
C VAL A 635 48.24 21.63 0.98
N GLU A 636 49.01 21.52 -0.08
CA GLU A 636 49.59 22.63 -0.82
C GLU A 636 49.15 22.56 -2.29
N ASP A 637 48.60 23.65 -2.81
CA ASP A 637 48.36 23.83 -4.22
C ASP A 637 49.19 24.99 -4.75
N ASN A 638 49.99 24.74 -5.80
CA ASN A 638 50.88 25.72 -6.42
C ASN A 638 51.82 26.47 -5.41
N GLY A 639 52.22 25.83 -4.33
CA GLY A 639 53.09 26.37 -3.31
C GLY A 639 52.41 27.29 -2.28
N GLN A 640 51.06 27.27 -2.26
CA GLN A 640 50.23 27.86 -1.20
C GLN A 640 49.59 26.80 -0.35
N GLU A 641 49.65 26.96 0.96
CA GLU A 641 49.02 26.07 1.94
C GLU A 641 47.52 26.32 1.94
N ILE A 642 46.72 25.29 1.61
CA ILE A 642 45.25 25.29 1.72
C ILE A 642 44.88 25.01 3.17
N THR A 643 44.08 25.84 3.77
CA THR A 643 43.56 25.65 5.13
C THR A 643 42.12 25.14 5.11
N LEU A 644 41.72 24.45 6.19
CA LEU A 644 40.35 24.02 6.34
C LEU A 644 39.34 25.20 6.29
N ASP A 645 39.71 26.36 6.88
CA ASP A 645 38.84 27.55 6.88
C ASP A 645 38.59 28.08 5.46
N GLN A 646 39.61 28.04 4.60
CA GLN A 646 39.46 28.42 3.17
C GLN A 646 38.52 27.44 2.44
N LEU A 647 38.73 26.15 2.68
CA LEU A 647 37.90 25.12 2.02
C LEU A 647 36.43 25.17 2.48
N ILE A 648 36.19 25.50 3.76
CA ILE A 648 34.85 25.74 4.32
C ILE A 648 34.17 26.92 3.62
N GLU A 649 34.85 28.06 3.44
CA GLU A 649 34.25 29.22 2.77
C GLU A 649 34.00 28.95 1.28
N GLU A 650 34.89 28.23 0.60
CA GLU A 650 34.69 27.80 -0.81
C GLU A 650 33.51 26.79 -0.93
N GLY A 651 33.46 25.80 -0.03
CA GLY A 651 32.36 24.83 0.00
C GLY A 651 31.00 25.49 0.28
N LYS A 652 30.97 26.45 1.19
CA LYS A 652 29.78 27.27 1.48
C LYS A 652 29.33 28.09 0.26
N ALA A 653 30.28 28.73 -0.42
CA ALA A 653 29.98 29.50 -1.63
C ALA A 653 29.43 28.59 -2.74
N GLN A 654 30.04 27.42 -2.92
CA GLN A 654 29.58 26.44 -3.91
C GLN A 654 28.19 25.90 -3.56
N ARG A 655 27.92 25.55 -2.30
CA ARG A 655 26.59 25.16 -1.82
C ARG A 655 25.54 26.21 -2.15
N LEU A 656 25.79 27.47 -1.79
CA LEU A 656 24.86 28.57 -2.06
C LEU A 656 24.63 28.78 -3.57
N ALA A 657 25.68 28.63 -4.39
CA ALA A 657 25.55 28.72 -5.84
C ALA A 657 24.70 27.59 -6.42
N LEU A 658 24.92 26.36 -5.96
CA LEU A 658 24.12 25.21 -6.39
C LEU A 658 22.66 25.31 -5.92
N GLU A 659 22.43 25.69 -4.67
CA GLU A 659 21.08 25.93 -4.14
C GLU A 659 20.34 27.02 -4.92
N ALA A 660 21.03 28.13 -5.25
CA ALA A 660 20.47 29.20 -6.08
C ALA A 660 20.16 28.72 -7.51
N ALA A 661 21.02 27.89 -8.09
CA ALA A 661 20.79 27.29 -9.39
C ALA A 661 19.59 26.33 -9.36
N MET A 662 19.46 25.50 -8.32
CA MET A 662 18.30 24.64 -8.10
C MET A 662 17.01 25.44 -7.93
N GLN A 663 17.04 26.54 -7.18
CA GLN A 663 15.86 27.41 -7.02
C GLN A 663 15.49 28.12 -8.33
N ALA A 664 16.50 28.54 -9.12
CA ALA A 664 16.25 29.17 -10.43
C ALA A 664 15.71 28.18 -11.48
N GLY A 665 16.09 26.89 -11.37
CA GLY A 665 15.56 25.79 -12.18
C GLY A 665 14.30 25.14 -11.63
N ARG A 666 13.74 25.65 -10.53
CA ARG A 666 12.56 25.08 -9.87
C ARG A 666 11.33 25.16 -10.77
N ASP A 667 10.77 24.01 -11.07
CA ASP A 667 9.54 23.93 -11.88
C ASP A 667 8.29 23.96 -11.01
N ARG A 668 7.75 25.15 -10.80
CA ARG A 668 6.49 25.33 -10.03
C ARG A 668 5.28 24.67 -10.69
N LEU A 669 5.33 24.48 -12.01
CA LEU A 669 4.25 23.79 -12.71
C LEU A 669 4.27 22.29 -12.37
N LEU A 670 5.46 21.68 -12.29
CA LEU A 670 5.64 20.30 -11.86
C LEU A 670 5.21 20.12 -10.40
N GLU A 671 5.61 21.02 -9.50
CA GLU A 671 5.19 20.99 -8.11
C GLU A 671 3.66 21.10 -7.96
N TYR A 672 3.04 22.02 -8.69
CA TYR A 672 1.58 22.14 -8.70
C TYR A 672 0.88 20.89 -9.26
N ASN A 673 1.47 20.25 -10.27
CA ASN A 673 0.95 18.98 -10.77
C ASN A 673 1.13 17.83 -9.77
N SER A 674 2.22 17.86 -9.02
CA SER A 674 2.54 16.82 -8.02
C SER A 674 1.64 16.88 -6.79
N CYS A 675 1.08 18.07 -6.47
CA CYS A 675 0.06 18.21 -5.44
C CYS A 675 -0.86 19.40 -5.74
N ARG A 676 -2.06 19.12 -6.27
CA ARG A 676 -3.09 20.16 -6.48
C ARG A 676 -3.84 20.40 -5.17
N PRO A 677 -3.65 21.54 -4.48
CA PRO A 677 -4.12 21.72 -3.10
C PRO A 677 -5.60 21.44 -2.90
N ARG A 678 -6.47 22.00 -3.77
CA ARG A 678 -7.93 21.81 -3.68
C ARG A 678 -8.36 20.34 -3.83
N VAL A 679 -7.70 19.58 -4.71
CA VAL A 679 -8.01 18.17 -4.93
C VAL A 679 -7.47 17.34 -3.77
N ALA A 680 -6.26 17.62 -3.35
CA ALA A 680 -5.59 16.94 -2.23
C ALA A 680 -6.39 17.10 -0.93
N SER A 681 -6.79 18.34 -0.59
CA SER A 681 -7.62 18.62 0.60
C SER A 681 -8.99 17.95 0.53
N LYS A 682 -9.60 17.85 -0.67
CA LYS A 682 -10.87 17.12 -0.83
C LYS A 682 -10.70 15.63 -0.59
N ILE A 683 -9.62 15.02 -1.09
CA ILE A 683 -9.30 13.61 -0.85
C ILE A 683 -9.11 13.36 0.65
N ALA A 684 -8.28 14.19 1.30
CA ALA A 684 -8.02 14.08 2.73
C ALA A 684 -9.28 14.28 3.58
N TYR A 685 -10.13 15.25 3.22
CA TYR A 685 -11.43 15.44 3.87
C TYR A 685 -12.33 14.20 3.73
N THR A 686 -12.45 13.66 2.52
CA THR A 686 -13.26 12.44 2.27
C THR A 686 -12.74 11.25 3.07
N MET A 687 -11.41 11.15 3.25
CA MET A 687 -10.81 10.09 4.06
C MET A 687 -11.16 10.24 5.54
N ARG A 688 -11.04 11.46 6.10
CA ARG A 688 -11.41 11.74 7.49
C ARG A 688 -12.91 11.50 7.74
N ASP A 689 -13.76 12.00 6.85
CA ASP A 689 -15.21 11.78 6.92
C ASP A 689 -15.57 10.29 6.90
N PHE A 690 -14.81 9.49 6.15
CA PHE A 690 -14.98 8.05 6.11
C PHE A 690 -14.53 7.37 7.41
N ASP A 691 -13.41 7.76 7.98
CA ASP A 691 -12.89 7.25 9.26
C ASP A 691 -13.85 7.60 10.42
N ASP A 692 -14.46 8.79 10.41
CA ASP A 692 -15.39 9.27 11.45
C ASP A 692 -16.74 8.54 11.44
N THR A 693 -17.03 7.72 10.44
CA THR A 693 -18.29 6.97 10.39
C THR A 693 -18.27 5.77 11.33
N HIS A 694 -19.18 5.75 12.30
CA HIS A 694 -19.35 4.63 13.25
C HIS A 694 -20.06 3.39 12.65
N MET A 695 -20.15 3.30 11.32
CA MET A 695 -20.82 2.17 10.67
C MET A 695 -20.00 0.88 10.77
N LEU A 696 -18.69 0.96 10.56
CA LEU A 696 -17.82 -0.21 10.60
C LEU A 696 -17.76 -0.88 11.99
N PRO A 697 -17.50 -0.14 13.09
CA PRO A 697 -17.50 -0.75 14.44
C PRO A 697 -18.78 -1.52 14.73
N ARG A 698 -19.93 -0.89 14.48
CA ARG A 698 -21.25 -1.49 14.71
C ARG A 698 -21.48 -2.75 13.87
N LEU A 699 -21.12 -2.72 12.58
CA LEU A 699 -21.26 -3.84 11.66
C LEU A 699 -20.38 -5.01 12.09
N PHE A 700 -19.13 -4.69 12.44
CA PHE A 700 -18.14 -5.65 12.90
C PHE A 700 -18.58 -6.34 14.21
N GLU A 701 -18.94 -5.60 15.25
CA GLU A 701 -19.39 -6.14 16.52
C GLU A 701 -20.66 -7.01 16.37
N ARG A 702 -21.61 -6.59 15.54
CA ARG A 702 -22.80 -7.39 15.23
C ARG A 702 -22.43 -8.70 14.55
N PHE A 703 -21.49 -8.68 13.61
CA PHE A 703 -21.02 -9.90 12.95
C PHE A 703 -20.33 -10.82 13.95
N MET A 704 -19.36 -10.33 14.74
CA MET A 704 -18.64 -11.12 15.74
C MET A 704 -19.59 -11.75 16.75
N SER A 705 -20.52 -10.97 17.30
CA SER A 705 -21.55 -11.47 18.21
C SER A 705 -22.44 -12.54 17.57
N SER A 706 -22.77 -12.40 16.28
CA SER A 706 -23.65 -13.34 15.57
C SER A 706 -23.02 -14.72 15.37
N ILE A 707 -21.70 -14.78 15.25
CA ILE A 707 -20.95 -16.03 15.03
C ILE A 707 -20.36 -16.63 16.31
N ASN A 708 -20.70 -16.07 17.48
CA ASN A 708 -20.16 -16.42 18.79
C ASN A 708 -18.64 -16.21 18.93
N MET A 709 -18.07 -15.22 18.23
CA MET A 709 -16.69 -14.79 18.47
C MET A 709 -16.65 -14.01 19.80
N GLU A 710 -15.81 -14.44 20.71
CA GLU A 710 -15.60 -13.72 21.95
C GLU A 710 -14.72 -12.48 21.72
N TYR A 711 -15.14 -11.35 22.25
CA TYR A 711 -14.34 -10.13 22.23
C TYR A 711 -14.55 -9.31 23.52
N SER A 712 -13.53 -8.56 23.90
CA SER A 712 -13.56 -7.68 25.07
C SER A 712 -13.10 -6.27 24.73
N GLY A 713 -13.90 -5.27 25.11
CA GLY A 713 -13.52 -3.86 25.00
C GLY A 713 -12.49 -3.48 26.07
N GLN A 714 -11.43 -2.79 25.66
CA GLN A 714 -10.41 -2.27 26.54
C GLN A 714 -10.76 -0.84 26.99
N ARG A 715 -10.04 -0.33 28.01
CA ARG A 715 -10.28 1.03 28.56
C ARG A 715 -9.97 2.15 27.58
N ASP A 716 -9.08 1.89 26.62
CA ASP A 716 -8.65 2.82 25.58
C ASP A 716 -9.55 2.79 24.33
N GLY A 717 -10.63 2.03 24.33
CA GLY A 717 -11.58 1.87 23.23
C GLY A 717 -11.21 0.78 22.23
N SER A 718 -10.04 0.13 22.38
CA SER A 718 -9.66 -1.02 21.53
C SER A 718 -10.46 -2.27 21.87
N LEU A 719 -10.54 -3.19 20.91
CA LEU A 719 -11.17 -4.51 21.07
C LEU A 719 -10.09 -5.59 21.02
N MET A 720 -10.22 -6.57 21.92
CA MET A 720 -9.42 -7.79 21.88
C MET A 720 -10.30 -8.96 21.48
N LEU A 721 -9.96 -9.63 20.37
CA LEU A 721 -10.64 -10.83 19.89
C LEU A 721 -10.01 -12.06 20.51
N HIS A 722 -10.87 -12.99 20.91
CA HIS A 722 -10.49 -14.28 21.51
C HIS A 722 -11.11 -15.41 20.68
N PRO A 723 -10.34 -16.07 19.78
CA PRO A 723 -10.85 -17.22 19.07
C PRO A 723 -11.23 -18.34 20.04
N SER A 724 -12.36 -18.94 19.80
CA SER A 724 -12.85 -20.09 20.59
C SER A 724 -13.41 -21.18 19.68
N ASP A 725 -13.50 -22.41 20.21
CA ASP A 725 -14.09 -23.54 19.48
C ASP A 725 -15.61 -23.36 19.21
N GLU A 726 -16.24 -22.36 19.82
CA GLU A 726 -17.66 -22.06 19.66
C GLU A 726 -17.98 -21.19 18.46
N VAL A 727 -16.96 -20.69 17.73
CA VAL A 727 -17.12 -19.86 16.53
C VAL A 727 -17.80 -20.66 15.43
N GLN A 728 -18.94 -20.15 14.94
CA GLN A 728 -19.79 -20.86 13.98
C GLN A 728 -19.34 -20.74 12.52
N VAL A 729 -18.34 -19.92 12.25
CA VAL A 729 -17.81 -19.65 10.91
C VAL A 729 -16.32 -19.97 10.88
N GLN A 730 -15.87 -20.74 9.90
CA GLN A 730 -14.45 -21.07 9.69
C GLN A 730 -13.84 -20.17 8.61
N GLY A 731 -12.53 -20.04 8.62
CA GLY A 731 -11.79 -19.31 7.56
C GLY A 731 -11.69 -17.80 7.78
N LEU A 732 -12.05 -17.30 8.98
CA LEU A 732 -11.79 -15.90 9.31
C LEU A 732 -10.29 -15.68 9.57
N ALA A 733 -9.77 -14.57 9.08
CA ALA A 733 -8.37 -14.17 9.24
C ALA A 733 -8.10 -13.66 10.68
N VAL A 734 -8.30 -14.53 11.69
CA VAL A 734 -7.99 -14.25 13.09
C VAL A 734 -6.90 -15.21 13.54
N PRO A 735 -5.78 -14.72 14.10
CA PRO A 735 -4.72 -15.57 14.66
C PRO A 735 -5.23 -16.44 15.82
N GLU A 736 -4.63 -17.61 16.02
CA GLU A 736 -4.99 -18.53 17.11
C GLU A 736 -4.81 -17.90 18.50
N ASP A 737 -3.80 -17.05 18.65
CA ASP A 737 -3.52 -16.32 19.90
C ASP A 737 -4.45 -15.10 20.13
N GLY A 738 -5.37 -14.84 19.20
CA GLY A 738 -6.22 -13.65 19.22
C GLY A 738 -5.53 -12.43 18.62
N MET A 739 -6.23 -11.30 18.61
CA MET A 739 -5.69 -10.04 18.12
C MET A 739 -6.31 -8.85 18.82
N THR A 740 -5.52 -7.81 19.03
CA THR A 740 -6.02 -6.50 19.50
C THR A 740 -6.21 -5.59 18.28
N LEU A 741 -7.35 -4.93 18.19
CA LEU A 741 -7.69 -4.06 17.08
C LEU A 741 -8.30 -2.74 17.55
N THR A 742 -8.16 -1.73 16.71
CA THR A 742 -8.79 -0.42 16.88
C THR A 742 -9.41 0.06 15.58
N PHE A 743 -10.46 0.87 15.68
CA PHE A 743 -11.08 1.55 14.53
C PHE A 743 -10.58 3.00 14.38
N GLU A 744 -9.78 3.46 15.34
CA GLU A 744 -9.26 4.82 15.39
C GLU A 744 -7.86 4.88 14.76
N ARG A 745 -7.71 5.60 13.64
CA ARG A 745 -6.44 5.73 12.91
C ARG A 745 -5.32 6.27 13.80
N ASP A 746 -5.58 7.32 14.56
CA ASP A 746 -4.57 7.96 15.42
C ASP A 746 -4.06 7.00 16.48
N GLN A 747 -4.94 6.18 17.05
CA GLN A 747 -4.57 5.14 18.02
C GLN A 747 -3.72 4.03 17.35
N ALA A 748 -4.13 3.59 16.16
CA ALA A 748 -3.38 2.59 15.40
C ALA A 748 -1.98 3.07 15.04
N LEU A 749 -1.81 4.35 14.70
CA LEU A 749 -0.51 4.93 14.36
C LEU A 749 0.44 5.01 15.56
N LEU A 750 -0.10 5.22 16.77
CA LEU A 750 0.69 5.31 18.01
C LEU A 750 1.06 3.94 18.59
N ARG A 751 0.27 2.91 18.32
CA ARG A 751 0.38 1.59 18.94
C ARG A 751 0.55 0.49 17.90
N GLU A 752 1.79 0.05 17.67
CA GLU A 752 2.13 -0.98 16.67
C GLU A 752 1.61 -2.39 17.01
N ASP A 753 1.25 -2.63 18.28
CA ASP A 753 0.68 -3.89 18.77
C ASP A 753 -0.83 -4.05 18.50
N MET A 754 -1.46 -3.05 17.88
CA MET A 754 -2.87 -3.08 17.51
C MET A 754 -3.04 -3.13 15.99
N GLU A 755 -4.02 -3.89 15.53
CA GLU A 755 -4.41 -3.86 14.12
C GLU A 755 -5.39 -2.70 13.84
N PHE A 756 -5.20 -2.02 12.71
CA PHE A 756 -6.12 -0.98 12.26
C PHE A 756 -7.26 -1.58 11.46
N MET A 757 -8.43 -1.68 12.06
CA MET A 757 -9.60 -2.28 11.44
C MET A 757 -10.29 -1.31 10.49
N THR A 758 -10.24 -1.65 9.20
CA THR A 758 -10.91 -0.94 8.11
C THR A 758 -11.72 -1.92 7.27
N TYR A 759 -12.53 -1.43 6.33
CA TYR A 759 -13.23 -2.32 5.39
C TYR A 759 -12.28 -3.08 4.46
N GLU A 760 -11.05 -2.61 4.26
CA GLU A 760 -10.01 -3.24 3.42
C GLU A 760 -9.06 -4.14 4.21
N HIS A 761 -9.22 -4.23 5.53
CA HIS A 761 -8.44 -5.12 6.38
C HIS A 761 -8.72 -6.60 6.05
N PRO A 762 -7.70 -7.49 6.05
CA PRO A 762 -7.87 -8.91 5.71
C PRO A 762 -9.01 -9.61 6.45
N LEU A 763 -9.20 -9.32 7.73
CA LEU A 763 -10.32 -9.87 8.50
C LEU A 763 -11.70 -9.40 7.98
N MET A 764 -11.85 -8.13 7.60
CA MET A 764 -13.10 -7.66 6.98
C MET A 764 -13.32 -8.27 5.59
N GLN A 765 -12.25 -8.45 4.83
CA GLN A 765 -12.33 -9.15 3.54
C GLN A 765 -12.78 -10.60 3.73
N SER A 766 -12.22 -11.33 4.71
CA SER A 766 -12.67 -12.70 5.01
C SER A 766 -14.13 -12.76 5.48
N ILE A 767 -14.63 -11.71 6.16
CA ILE A 767 -16.07 -11.57 6.49
C ILE A 767 -16.91 -11.42 5.22
N PHE A 768 -16.53 -10.55 4.30
CA PHE A 768 -17.22 -10.38 3.02
C PHE A 768 -17.22 -11.68 2.20
N GLU A 769 -16.11 -12.39 2.14
CA GLU A 769 -15.98 -13.69 1.47
C GLU A 769 -16.89 -14.75 2.09
N THR A 770 -16.94 -14.84 3.42
CA THR A 770 -17.86 -15.71 4.13
C THR A 770 -19.32 -15.47 3.76
N VAL A 771 -19.70 -14.21 3.59
CA VAL A 771 -21.06 -13.83 3.18
C VAL A 771 -21.31 -14.16 1.73
N ASN A 772 -20.34 -13.93 0.83
CA ASN A 772 -20.47 -14.16 -0.61
C ASN A 772 -20.49 -15.64 -0.96
N ALA A 773 -19.55 -16.43 -0.45
CA ALA A 773 -19.41 -17.85 -0.76
C ALA A 773 -20.32 -18.75 0.11
N GLY A 774 -20.73 -18.29 1.26
CA GLY A 774 -21.40 -19.10 2.26
C GLY A 774 -22.91 -18.99 2.30
N THR A 775 -23.45 -19.80 3.20
CA THR A 775 -24.89 -19.87 3.47
C THR A 775 -25.33 -18.96 4.63
N PHE A 776 -24.39 -18.15 5.17
CA PHE A 776 -24.65 -17.24 6.28
C PHE A 776 -25.84 -16.31 5.99
N GLY A 777 -26.89 -16.36 6.81
CA GLY A 777 -28.02 -15.44 6.71
C GLY A 777 -28.89 -15.55 5.46
N ASN A 778 -28.72 -16.57 4.61
CA ASN A 778 -29.43 -16.62 3.33
C ASN A 778 -30.89 -17.11 3.39
N THR A 779 -31.34 -17.66 4.54
CA THR A 779 -32.73 -18.15 4.73
C THR A 779 -33.24 -17.81 6.11
N THR A 780 -34.46 -17.24 6.21
CA THR A 780 -35.08 -16.97 7.52
C THR A 780 -36.59 -16.96 7.46
N VAL A 781 -37.23 -17.23 8.60
CA VAL A 781 -38.67 -17.07 8.80
C VAL A 781 -38.89 -16.27 10.07
N ALA A 782 -39.68 -15.21 9.98
CA ALA A 782 -39.92 -14.30 11.09
C ALA A 782 -41.40 -13.83 11.12
N THR A 783 -41.81 -13.12 12.17
CA THR A 783 -43.13 -12.45 12.22
C THR A 783 -42.99 -10.98 11.96
N LEU A 784 -43.97 -10.38 11.27
CA LEU A 784 -44.10 -8.95 11.06
C LEU A 784 -45.29 -8.41 11.83
N GLN A 785 -45.03 -7.58 12.83
CA GLN A 785 -46.10 -6.89 13.57
C GLN A 785 -46.68 -5.74 12.73
N SER A 786 -47.95 -5.81 12.39
CA SER A 786 -48.61 -4.79 11.60
C SER A 786 -50.12 -4.72 11.88
N ASN A 787 -50.61 -3.48 12.09
CA ASN A 787 -52.07 -3.23 12.17
C ASN A 787 -52.70 -3.13 10.77
N ALA A 788 -51.93 -2.85 9.77
CA ALA A 788 -52.37 -2.63 8.39
C ALA A 788 -52.59 -3.92 7.60
N MET A 789 -52.07 -5.05 8.09
CA MET A 789 -52.13 -6.33 7.37
C MET A 789 -53.04 -7.34 8.10
N PRO A 790 -53.76 -8.23 7.40
CA PRO A 790 -54.48 -9.31 7.99
C PRO A 790 -53.58 -10.26 8.75
N GLU A 791 -54.01 -10.73 9.91
CA GLU A 791 -53.28 -11.72 10.70
C GLU A 791 -53.13 -13.03 9.91
N GLY A 792 -51.92 -13.62 9.95
CA GLY A 792 -51.60 -14.84 9.21
C GLY A 792 -51.31 -14.65 7.74
N LEU A 793 -51.30 -13.40 7.23
CA LEU A 793 -50.83 -13.07 5.87
C LEU A 793 -49.35 -13.45 5.72
N VAL A 794 -49.03 -14.22 4.69
CA VAL A 794 -47.63 -14.57 4.36
C VAL A 794 -47.07 -13.62 3.33
N LEU A 795 -45.87 -13.15 3.59
CA LEU A 795 -45.09 -12.31 2.71
C LEU A 795 -43.77 -13.03 2.39
N VAL A 796 -43.35 -13.00 1.15
CA VAL A 796 -42.06 -13.60 0.72
C VAL A 796 -41.16 -12.50 0.16
N GLU A 797 -40.01 -12.37 0.73
CA GLU A 797 -38.95 -11.47 0.28
C GLU A 797 -37.79 -12.25 -0.27
N VAL A 798 -37.38 -11.96 -1.48
CA VAL A 798 -36.25 -12.61 -2.14
C VAL A 798 -35.28 -11.52 -2.60
N ASN A 799 -34.01 -11.68 -2.26
CA ASN A 799 -32.94 -10.81 -2.76
C ASN A 799 -32.10 -11.56 -3.77
N PHE A 800 -31.71 -10.83 -4.79
CA PHE A 800 -30.88 -11.32 -5.89
C PHE A 800 -29.66 -10.44 -6.03
N ARG A 801 -28.51 -11.06 -6.30
CA ARG A 801 -27.29 -10.34 -6.74
C ARG A 801 -27.26 -10.29 -8.25
N VAL A 802 -26.89 -9.13 -8.78
CA VAL A 802 -26.61 -8.95 -10.21
C VAL A 802 -25.10 -9.06 -10.37
N GLU A 803 -24.66 -10.03 -11.13
CA GLU A 803 -23.24 -10.30 -11.37
C GLU A 803 -22.91 -10.23 -12.87
N ALA A 804 -21.72 -9.70 -13.14
CA ALA A 804 -21.08 -9.72 -14.45
C ALA A 804 -19.74 -10.43 -14.31
N ILE A 805 -19.49 -11.41 -15.18
CA ILE A 805 -18.22 -12.16 -15.14
C ILE A 805 -17.21 -11.41 -15.98
N ALA A 806 -16.18 -10.87 -15.32
CA ALA A 806 -15.12 -10.13 -15.98
C ALA A 806 -13.89 -10.04 -15.07
N PRO A 807 -12.70 -9.73 -15.61
CA PRO A 807 -11.52 -9.46 -14.80
C PRO A 807 -11.78 -8.38 -13.73
N LYS A 808 -11.25 -8.58 -12.54
CA LYS A 808 -11.42 -7.69 -11.37
C LYS A 808 -11.05 -6.24 -11.66
N LEU A 809 -10.05 -6.03 -12.49
CA LEU A 809 -9.56 -4.75 -12.95
C LEU A 809 -10.67 -3.87 -13.59
N LEU A 810 -11.68 -4.45 -14.24
CA LEU A 810 -12.79 -3.71 -14.83
C LEU A 810 -13.76 -3.15 -13.79
N ASN A 811 -13.75 -3.69 -12.58
CA ASN A 811 -14.59 -3.28 -11.44
C ASN A 811 -16.06 -3.05 -11.84
N LEU A 812 -16.64 -3.98 -12.60
CA LEU A 812 -18.00 -3.86 -13.13
C LEU A 812 -19.08 -3.62 -12.06
N PRO A 813 -18.97 -4.16 -10.81
CA PRO A 813 -19.93 -3.85 -9.75
C PRO A 813 -20.10 -2.35 -9.47
N ALA A 814 -19.05 -1.54 -9.71
CA ALA A 814 -19.12 -0.08 -9.53
C ALA A 814 -20.04 0.64 -10.54
N PHE A 815 -20.37 -0.02 -11.63
CA PHE A 815 -21.21 0.54 -12.71
C PHE A 815 -22.65 0.04 -12.65
N LEU A 816 -22.94 -0.98 -11.82
CA LEU A 816 -24.30 -1.51 -11.69
C LEU A 816 -25.18 -0.53 -10.89
N PRO A 817 -26.27 -0.02 -11.48
CA PRO A 817 -27.16 0.92 -10.77
C PRO A 817 -27.92 0.24 -9.63
N LYS A 818 -28.13 -1.09 -9.75
CA LYS A 818 -28.72 -1.93 -8.71
C LYS A 818 -27.96 -3.25 -8.63
N PRO A 819 -26.88 -3.32 -7.82
CA PRO A 819 -26.15 -4.58 -7.62
C PRO A 819 -26.97 -5.63 -6.86
N LEU A 820 -27.98 -5.19 -6.11
CA LEU A 820 -28.92 -6.02 -5.36
C LEU A 820 -30.36 -5.69 -5.79
N ILE A 821 -31.12 -6.71 -6.21
CA ILE A 821 -32.53 -6.60 -6.53
C ILE A 821 -33.32 -7.26 -5.40
N ARG A 822 -34.22 -6.48 -4.77
CA ARG A 822 -35.12 -6.96 -3.75
C ARG A 822 -36.53 -7.12 -4.35
N VAL A 823 -37.12 -8.29 -4.21
CA VAL A 823 -38.54 -8.52 -4.57
C VAL A 823 -39.30 -8.93 -3.32
N PHE A 824 -40.40 -8.22 -3.03
CA PHE A 824 -41.20 -8.41 -1.82
C PHE A 824 -42.67 -8.61 -2.17
N LEU A 825 -43.15 -9.84 -2.04
CA LEU A 825 -44.48 -10.28 -2.51
C LEU A 825 -45.39 -10.73 -1.37
N SER A 826 -46.71 -10.41 -1.49
CA SER A 826 -47.72 -11.03 -0.64
C SER A 826 -48.05 -12.45 -1.13
N GLN A 827 -48.76 -13.21 -0.28
CA GLN A 827 -49.27 -14.53 -0.67
C GLN A 827 -50.22 -14.48 -1.88
N GLN A 828 -50.84 -13.34 -2.17
CA GLN A 828 -51.69 -13.14 -3.37
C GLN A 828 -50.87 -12.73 -4.61
N GLY A 829 -49.58 -12.49 -4.47
CA GLY A 829 -48.72 -12.05 -5.57
C GLY A 829 -48.64 -10.54 -5.76
N THR A 830 -49.17 -9.76 -4.83
CA THR A 830 -49.03 -8.30 -4.88
C THR A 830 -47.58 -7.92 -4.57
N ASP A 831 -47.00 -7.11 -5.45
CA ASP A 831 -45.63 -6.61 -5.28
C ASP A 831 -45.59 -5.34 -4.41
N PHE A 832 -44.79 -5.42 -3.34
CA PHE A 832 -44.51 -4.36 -2.39
C PHE A 832 -43.05 -3.86 -2.46
N SER A 833 -42.22 -4.31 -3.41
CA SER A 833 -40.78 -4.05 -3.50
C SER A 833 -40.46 -2.55 -3.41
N ASP A 834 -41.17 -1.73 -4.20
CA ASP A 834 -40.97 -0.27 -4.24
C ASP A 834 -41.83 0.49 -3.20
N LYS A 835 -42.82 -0.17 -2.59
CA LYS A 835 -43.78 0.48 -1.67
C LYS A 835 -43.35 0.39 -0.22
N VAL A 836 -42.58 -0.63 0.12
CA VAL A 836 -42.15 -0.94 1.49
C VAL A 836 -40.64 -1.06 1.52
N ALA A 837 -39.96 0.02 1.92
CA ALA A 837 -38.52 0.00 2.12
C ALA A 837 -38.15 -0.96 3.28
N PRO A 838 -36.97 -1.63 3.24
CA PRO A 838 -36.52 -2.52 4.30
C PRO A 838 -36.58 -1.86 5.69
N ASP A 839 -36.10 -0.62 5.79
CA ASP A 839 -35.99 0.13 7.05
C ASP A 839 -37.37 0.40 7.71
N MET A 840 -38.43 0.41 6.91
CA MET A 840 -39.79 0.60 7.42
C MET A 840 -40.34 -0.60 8.21
N ILE A 841 -39.78 -1.79 7.98
CA ILE A 841 -40.29 -3.02 8.58
C ILE A 841 -39.31 -3.67 9.58
N VAL A 842 -38.05 -3.34 9.55
CA VAL A 842 -37.01 -3.96 10.41
C VAL A 842 -37.37 -3.91 11.88
N SER A 843 -37.82 -2.76 12.40
CA SER A 843 -38.23 -2.60 13.82
C SER A 843 -39.47 -3.37 14.20
N HIS A 844 -40.24 -3.88 13.24
CA HIS A 844 -41.50 -4.62 13.42
C HIS A 844 -41.34 -6.12 13.17
N ILE A 845 -40.12 -6.57 12.83
CA ILE A 845 -39.82 -7.98 12.61
C ILE A 845 -39.35 -8.60 13.92
N HIS A 846 -39.98 -9.71 14.30
CA HIS A 846 -39.64 -10.43 15.51
C HIS A 846 -39.31 -11.89 15.19
N ARG A 847 -38.40 -12.43 15.98
CA ARG A 847 -37.95 -13.81 15.84
C ARG A 847 -39.11 -14.80 16.02
N LEU A 848 -39.14 -15.81 15.17
CA LEU A 848 -39.99 -16.97 15.27
C LEU A 848 -39.15 -18.18 15.74
N ASP A 849 -39.66 -18.97 16.68
CA ASP A 849 -38.94 -20.19 17.09
C ASP A 849 -38.85 -21.21 15.95
N LYS A 850 -37.77 -22.02 15.95
CA LYS A 850 -37.50 -22.97 14.87
C LYS A 850 -38.64 -23.97 14.59
N THR A 851 -39.39 -24.37 15.63
CA THR A 851 -40.50 -25.32 15.49
C THR A 851 -41.68 -24.69 14.75
N ARG A 852 -42.07 -23.49 15.14
CA ARG A 852 -43.13 -22.73 14.42
C ARG A 852 -42.71 -22.34 13.02
N ALA A 853 -41.45 -21.93 12.83
CA ALA A 853 -40.91 -21.63 11.51
C ALA A 853 -41.01 -22.83 10.55
N ARG A 854 -40.67 -24.05 11.03
CA ARG A 854 -40.84 -25.29 10.26
C ARG A 854 -42.32 -25.57 9.93
N GLN A 855 -43.22 -25.32 10.85
CA GLN A 855 -44.68 -25.46 10.61
C GLN A 855 -45.16 -24.49 9.55
N VAL A 856 -44.72 -23.23 9.53
CA VAL A 856 -45.03 -22.23 8.51
C VAL A 856 -44.53 -22.68 7.16
N ILE A 857 -43.27 -23.11 7.07
CA ILE A 857 -42.68 -23.61 5.80
C ILE A 857 -43.50 -24.76 5.26
N LYS A 858 -43.79 -25.77 6.09
CA LYS A 858 -44.56 -26.96 5.70
C LYS A 858 -45.99 -26.62 5.27
N ALA A 859 -46.66 -25.72 6.01
CA ALA A 859 -48.07 -25.36 5.72
C ALA A 859 -48.19 -24.39 4.53
N ARG A 860 -47.15 -23.70 4.08
CA ARG A 860 -47.15 -22.69 3.05
C ARG A 860 -46.18 -22.97 1.91
N LYS A 861 -45.68 -24.21 1.79
CA LYS A 861 -44.67 -24.60 0.78
C LYS A 861 -45.07 -24.16 -0.62
N ASP A 862 -46.26 -24.53 -1.10
CA ASP A 862 -46.71 -24.23 -2.45
C ASP A 862 -46.78 -22.71 -2.70
N ILE A 863 -47.18 -21.92 -1.69
CA ILE A 863 -47.23 -20.47 -1.83
C ILE A 863 -45.80 -19.89 -1.94
N ILE A 864 -44.89 -20.39 -1.11
CA ILE A 864 -43.48 -19.95 -1.12
C ILE A 864 -42.83 -20.24 -2.46
N GLU A 865 -42.99 -21.44 -3.01
CA GLU A 865 -42.46 -21.85 -4.31
C GLU A 865 -43.01 -20.98 -5.46
N VAL A 866 -44.32 -20.79 -5.54
CA VAL A 866 -44.97 -19.96 -6.57
C VAL A 866 -44.53 -18.48 -6.45
N ARG A 867 -44.40 -17.94 -5.21
CA ARG A 867 -43.93 -16.56 -5.01
C ARG A 867 -42.47 -16.40 -5.33
N TYR A 868 -41.64 -17.42 -5.08
CA TYR A 868 -40.24 -17.43 -5.46
C TYR A 868 -40.07 -17.38 -6.96
N GLU A 869 -40.79 -18.24 -7.71
CA GLU A 869 -40.77 -18.24 -9.17
C GLU A 869 -41.23 -16.88 -9.75
N GLN A 870 -42.27 -16.28 -9.13
CA GLN A 870 -42.72 -14.95 -9.53
C GLN A 870 -41.64 -13.89 -9.22
N ALA A 871 -40.95 -14.01 -8.10
CA ALA A 871 -39.86 -13.10 -7.76
C ALA A 871 -38.69 -13.20 -8.74
N VAL A 872 -38.31 -14.41 -9.14
CA VAL A 872 -37.29 -14.63 -10.17
C VAL A 872 -37.69 -13.97 -11.50
N ALA A 873 -38.95 -14.16 -11.92
CA ALA A 873 -39.48 -13.54 -13.14
C ALA A 873 -39.43 -12.01 -13.09
N LEU A 874 -39.87 -11.40 -11.97
CA LEU A 874 -39.85 -9.95 -11.77
C LEU A 874 -38.42 -9.38 -11.70
N ALA A 875 -37.49 -10.11 -11.10
CA ALA A 875 -36.08 -9.70 -11.03
C ALA A 875 -35.42 -9.77 -12.41
N ASN A 876 -35.68 -10.87 -13.18
CA ASN A 876 -35.17 -11.00 -14.55
C ASN A 876 -35.68 -9.90 -15.47
N GLN A 877 -36.92 -9.43 -15.29
CA GLN A 877 -37.46 -8.30 -16.07
C GLN A 877 -36.69 -6.98 -15.86
N GLN A 878 -35.96 -6.83 -14.76
CA GLN A 878 -35.16 -5.64 -14.48
C GLN A 878 -33.74 -5.69 -15.11
N LEU A 879 -33.22 -6.89 -15.43
CA LEU A 879 -31.84 -7.05 -15.94
C LEU A 879 -31.55 -6.25 -17.21
N PRO A 880 -32.40 -6.20 -18.25
CA PRO A 880 -32.11 -5.43 -19.45
C PRO A 880 -31.89 -3.94 -19.16
N ALA A 881 -32.77 -3.36 -18.35
CA ALA A 881 -32.65 -1.93 -17.97
C ALA A 881 -31.37 -1.67 -17.15
N ILE A 882 -31.00 -2.59 -16.24
CA ILE A 882 -29.75 -2.51 -15.45
C ILE A 882 -28.53 -2.63 -16.39
N SER A 883 -28.54 -3.58 -17.31
CA SER A 883 -27.50 -3.77 -18.32
C SER A 883 -27.31 -2.52 -19.19
N ASP A 884 -28.39 -1.96 -19.73
CA ASP A 884 -28.30 -0.78 -20.60
C ASP A 884 -27.76 0.43 -19.86
N GLN A 885 -28.26 0.67 -18.66
CA GLN A 885 -27.76 1.79 -17.82
C GLN A 885 -26.30 1.60 -17.41
N ALA A 886 -25.91 0.37 -17.03
CA ALA A 886 -24.53 0.06 -16.67
C ALA A 886 -23.59 0.25 -17.87
N LYS A 887 -23.99 -0.25 -19.06
CA LYS A 887 -23.21 -0.06 -20.30
C LYS A 887 -23.06 1.41 -20.66
N GLU A 888 -24.10 2.21 -20.52
CA GLU A 888 -24.04 3.63 -20.82
C GLU A 888 -23.02 4.35 -19.93
N VAL A 889 -23.10 4.16 -18.61
CA VAL A 889 -22.16 4.77 -17.65
C VAL A 889 -20.74 4.28 -17.87
N PHE A 890 -20.56 2.97 -18.09
CA PHE A 890 -19.27 2.34 -18.35
C PHE A 890 -18.66 2.89 -19.64
N ASN A 891 -19.44 2.87 -20.74
CA ASN A 891 -18.98 3.34 -22.04
C ASN A 891 -18.57 4.83 -22.00
N GLN A 892 -19.40 5.69 -21.41
CA GLN A 892 -19.10 7.12 -21.26
C GLN A 892 -17.79 7.36 -20.48
N ARG A 893 -17.49 6.54 -19.47
CA ARG A 893 -16.24 6.67 -18.71
C ARG A 893 -15.03 6.29 -19.57
N TYR A 894 -15.10 5.15 -20.27
CA TYR A 894 -14.00 4.65 -21.10
C TYR A 894 -13.81 5.50 -22.37
N GLU A 895 -14.91 5.95 -23.03
CA GLU A 895 -14.84 6.88 -24.17
C GLU A 895 -14.12 8.16 -23.81
N ARG A 896 -14.47 8.81 -22.67
CA ARG A 896 -13.79 10.02 -22.20
C ARG A 896 -12.30 9.81 -21.99
N GLU A 897 -11.91 8.66 -21.44
CA GLU A 897 -10.49 8.37 -21.22
C GLU A 897 -9.76 8.07 -22.54
N VAL A 898 -10.38 7.33 -23.45
CA VAL A 898 -9.82 7.08 -24.79
C VAL A 898 -9.71 8.40 -25.58
N GLU A 899 -10.75 9.24 -25.61
CA GLU A 899 -10.73 10.54 -26.26
C GLU A 899 -9.65 11.45 -25.65
N ARG A 900 -9.50 11.43 -24.34
CA ARG A 900 -8.43 12.17 -23.64
C ARG A 900 -7.04 11.69 -24.07
N LEU A 901 -6.81 10.37 -24.09
CA LEU A 901 -5.52 9.83 -24.53
C LEU A 901 -5.25 10.11 -26.02
N GLN A 902 -6.25 10.01 -26.88
CA GLN A 902 -6.12 10.34 -28.31
C GLN A 902 -5.83 11.84 -28.51
N TYR A 903 -6.51 12.72 -27.75
CA TYR A 903 -6.20 14.14 -27.76
C TYR A 903 -4.75 14.40 -27.29
N LEU A 904 -4.35 13.78 -26.18
CA LEU A 904 -2.97 13.85 -25.69
C LEU A 904 -1.97 13.35 -26.74
N GLN A 905 -2.27 12.25 -27.42
CA GLN A 905 -1.43 11.73 -28.51
C GLN A 905 -1.30 12.72 -29.69
N SER A 906 -2.35 13.48 -29.99
CA SER A 906 -2.32 14.47 -31.07
C SER A 906 -1.42 15.68 -30.79
N ILE A 907 -1.22 16.02 -29.52
CA ILE A 907 -0.40 17.16 -29.07
C ILE A 907 0.92 16.70 -28.44
N ASN A 908 1.02 15.45 -28.08
CA ASN A 908 2.16 14.83 -27.46
C ASN A 908 2.33 13.42 -28.05
N PRO A 909 3.26 13.21 -29.01
CA PRO A 909 3.42 11.95 -29.74
C PRO A 909 3.80 10.75 -28.85
N ASN A 910 3.91 10.94 -27.56
CA ASN A 910 4.44 10.02 -26.57
C ASN A 910 3.36 9.24 -25.82
N VAL A 911 2.09 9.45 -26.10
CA VAL A 911 1.03 8.54 -25.65
C VAL A 911 1.11 7.28 -26.51
N ARG A 912 1.43 6.16 -25.91
CA ARG A 912 1.66 4.89 -26.60
C ARG A 912 0.35 4.38 -27.20
N ASP A 913 0.41 3.93 -28.45
CA ASP A 913 -0.72 3.21 -29.09
C ASP A 913 -1.14 2.00 -28.28
N ALA A 914 -0.19 1.34 -27.60
CA ALA A 914 -0.46 0.22 -26.72
C ALA A 914 -1.42 0.58 -25.57
N GLU A 915 -1.26 1.75 -24.93
CA GLU A 915 -2.11 2.24 -23.85
C GLU A 915 -3.55 2.47 -24.33
N ILE A 916 -3.69 3.13 -25.49
CA ILE A 916 -5.02 3.36 -26.10
C ILE A 916 -5.69 2.04 -26.52
N ASN A 917 -4.91 1.14 -27.11
CA ASN A 917 -5.43 -0.16 -27.56
C ASN A 917 -5.82 -1.06 -26.37
N GLN A 918 -5.06 -0.99 -25.27
CA GLN A 918 -5.41 -1.70 -24.03
C GLN A 918 -6.74 -1.18 -23.46
N LEU A 919 -6.91 0.15 -23.36
CA LEU A 919 -8.17 0.74 -22.90
C LEU A 919 -9.37 0.34 -23.78
N LYS A 920 -9.20 0.33 -25.09
CA LYS A 920 -10.26 -0.10 -26.02
C LYS A 920 -10.62 -1.56 -25.83
N ARG A 921 -9.63 -2.45 -25.66
CA ARG A 921 -9.87 -3.87 -25.37
C ARG A 921 -10.64 -4.05 -24.07
N LEU A 922 -10.25 -3.33 -23.01
CA LEU A 922 -10.95 -3.37 -21.72
C LEU A 922 -12.38 -2.83 -21.85
N GLN A 923 -12.59 -1.78 -22.65
CA GLN A 923 -13.92 -1.26 -22.95
C GLN A 923 -14.79 -2.32 -23.63
N GLU A 924 -14.27 -3.00 -24.65
CA GLU A 924 -14.98 -4.07 -25.35
C GLU A 924 -15.31 -5.24 -24.41
N GLN A 925 -14.36 -5.70 -23.62
CA GLN A 925 -14.56 -6.77 -22.64
C GLN A 925 -15.63 -6.40 -21.59
N GLY A 926 -15.56 -5.18 -21.04
CA GLY A 926 -16.53 -4.70 -20.06
C GLY A 926 -17.95 -4.58 -20.64
N LEU A 927 -18.10 -4.02 -21.85
CA LEU A 927 -19.39 -3.93 -22.54
C LEU A 927 -19.97 -5.31 -22.86
N HIS A 928 -19.11 -6.26 -23.25
CA HIS A 928 -19.53 -7.63 -23.48
C HIS A 928 -20.03 -8.27 -22.18
N ALA A 929 -19.28 -8.17 -21.09
CA ALA A 929 -19.64 -8.73 -19.80
C ALA A 929 -20.94 -8.11 -19.23
N LEU A 930 -21.09 -6.78 -19.33
CA LEU A 930 -22.31 -6.06 -18.94
C LEU A 930 -23.51 -6.44 -19.83
N GLY A 931 -23.27 -6.96 -21.03
CA GLY A 931 -24.31 -7.53 -21.91
C GLY A 931 -24.83 -8.89 -21.47
N HIS A 932 -24.10 -9.59 -20.60
CA HIS A 932 -24.38 -10.96 -20.15
C HIS A 932 -24.49 -11.02 -18.61
N LEU A 933 -25.26 -10.08 -18.04
CA LEU A 933 -25.51 -10.09 -16.59
C LEU A 933 -26.25 -11.36 -16.18
N SER A 934 -25.82 -11.93 -15.06
CA SER A 934 -26.48 -13.06 -14.41
C SER A 934 -27.21 -12.62 -13.15
N LEU A 935 -28.32 -13.28 -12.86
CA LEU A 935 -29.11 -13.07 -11.65
C LEU A 935 -28.89 -14.26 -10.70
N ILE A 936 -28.27 -14.00 -9.56
CA ILE A 936 -28.02 -15.02 -8.54
C ILE A 936 -28.98 -14.84 -7.38
N PRO A 937 -29.85 -15.84 -7.09
CA PRO A 937 -30.67 -15.81 -5.89
C PRO A 937 -29.77 -15.84 -4.64
N ASP A 938 -29.81 -14.77 -3.85
CA ASP A 938 -28.93 -14.59 -2.70
C ASP A 938 -29.57 -15.05 -1.39
N SER A 939 -30.79 -14.57 -1.12
CA SER A 939 -31.44 -14.86 0.15
C SER A 939 -32.97 -14.82 0.05
N ILE A 940 -33.63 -15.58 0.93
CA ILE A 940 -35.08 -15.62 1.05
C ILE A 940 -35.53 -15.44 2.50
N ARG A 941 -36.51 -14.56 2.73
CA ARG A 941 -37.18 -14.34 3.99
C ARG A 941 -38.69 -14.52 3.85
N VAL A 942 -39.26 -15.33 4.74
CA VAL A 942 -40.71 -15.49 4.85
C VAL A 942 -41.21 -14.79 6.12
N LEU A 943 -42.11 -13.83 5.95
CA LEU A 943 -42.75 -13.09 7.05
C LEU A 943 -44.20 -13.49 7.22
N VAL A 944 -44.61 -13.67 8.46
CA VAL A 944 -46.03 -13.93 8.81
C VAL A 944 -46.55 -12.70 9.57
N ALA A 945 -47.53 -12.03 9.04
CA ALA A 945 -48.15 -10.89 9.68
C ALA A 945 -48.88 -11.31 10.98
N VAL A 946 -48.60 -10.57 12.08
CA VAL A 946 -49.24 -10.74 13.37
C VAL A 946 -49.72 -9.39 13.89
N LYS A 947 -50.73 -9.35 14.72
CA LYS A 947 -51.16 -8.14 15.38
C LYS A 947 -50.14 -7.74 16.46
N PRO A 948 -49.85 -6.45 16.64
CA PRO A 948 -49.08 -5.99 17.80
C PRO A 948 -49.77 -6.44 19.11
N THR A 949 -49.03 -6.98 20.03
CA THR A 949 -49.49 -7.40 21.35
C THR A 949 -49.65 -6.23 22.27
#